data_7ee365876bc44e749204107e0e88670c
#
_entry.id   7ee365876bc44e749204107e0e88670c
#
_cell.length_a   1.000
_cell.length_b   1.000
_cell.length_c   1.000
_cell.angle_alpha   90.00
_cell.angle_beta   90.00
_cell.angle_gamma   90.00
#
_symmetry.space_group_name_H-M   'P 1'
#
loop_
_entity.id
_entity.type
_entity.pdbx_description
1 polymer ?
#
loop_
_entity_poly.entity_id
_entity_poly.type
_entity_poly.pdbx_seq_one_letter_code
_entity_poly.pdbx_strand_id
1 'polypeptide(L)'
;PKDRDHQLADFMEKTFGITPEQSAKAMKAGDQAQHAFRSQLKEAGAKVLKEAEENGTYAVVLASRPYQNDALVNHDLPEMLTGLGIPVLTADSLPEVEEVDLKKSRLDIVNNYHARMLSSAIMAAKNEHLEYIQIVSFGCGHDAYLSDEIQRMMKEISGKVPLILKLDESDIQGPLRIRVRSFIETVNMRKKRDGARTIHELTDPYKVKFTKKDKKEKIVLIPNTSHAFCRLMSAALSGQGIRTVPLEIGRDEAIRLGKKYVHNDICFPAQIVIGEALAPLVHGEYDDADVAVCMAKYVGDCRLTHYGALLRKALDDAGFAHVPILTNDDEDSHNLHPGFKMNLQSSIKVAFGLPMIDVLEELLRKIRPYELKPGSADKAFNEALDQVIYGMQEHGLHGAKKGFEKAIDIMNSIPYDRSNRRPGVLIVGEYLLNFHPGANHDIEKYLEQNGFEIIEARMTDVIQKTYFCRDTQIREFDLKKPLTQKTWYHFANKAFDAAHAFTDHIAKRHPLYERACRLPELVKDSDPIIHHTFDAGEGVLIPGEILHHAKRGCRAFVILQPFGCLPNHVVGRGVVKRLKEMYPDAQILPLDYDPDVSFANVENRLQMLIMNMKSSKETAKTEHMKEEEPGVNELQGKRRRTHGKYESAAEKYGTPVFK
;
A
#
# COMPACT_ATOMS: atom_id res chain seq x y z
N PRO A 1 -13.97 16.96 -17.01
CA PRO A 1 -13.60 18.17 -17.75
C PRO A 1 -14.08 19.45 -17.04
N LYS A 2 -15.39 19.58 -16.68
CA LYS A 2 -15.93 20.83 -16.08
C LYS A 2 -15.28 21.23 -14.75
N ASP A 3 -14.97 20.27 -13.88
CA ASP A 3 -14.32 20.56 -12.58
C ASP A 3 -12.85 20.93 -12.79
N ARG A 4 -12.13 20.29 -13.73
CA ARG A 4 -10.78 20.68 -14.15
C ARG A 4 -10.75 22.12 -14.63
N ASP A 5 -11.69 22.48 -15.52
CA ASP A 5 -11.72 23.80 -16.16
C ASP A 5 -11.96 24.91 -15.14
N HIS A 6 -12.84 24.68 -14.16
CA HIS A 6 -13.10 25.63 -13.08
C HIS A 6 -11.90 25.78 -12.14
N GLN A 7 -11.32 24.67 -11.67
CA GLN A 7 -10.17 24.70 -10.76
C GLN A 7 -8.94 25.33 -11.41
N LEU A 8 -8.70 25.04 -12.70
CA LEU A 8 -7.59 25.66 -13.43
C LEU A 8 -7.81 27.14 -13.64
N ALA A 9 -9.04 27.59 -13.97
CA ALA A 9 -9.37 28.99 -14.12
C ALA A 9 -9.14 29.76 -12.81
N ASP A 10 -9.62 29.24 -11.69
CA ASP A 10 -9.38 29.81 -10.36
C ASP A 10 -7.88 29.92 -10.01
N PHE A 11 -7.12 28.89 -10.29
CA PHE A 11 -5.68 28.88 -10.06
C PHE A 11 -4.96 29.92 -10.93
N MET A 12 -5.30 29.98 -12.20
CA MET A 12 -4.70 30.92 -13.16
C MET A 12 -5.03 32.37 -12.81
N GLU A 13 -6.25 32.64 -12.36
CA GLU A 13 -6.66 33.97 -11.91
C GLU A 13 -5.88 34.39 -10.65
N LYS A 14 -5.87 33.54 -9.63
CA LYS A 14 -5.20 33.82 -8.35
C LYS A 14 -3.68 33.94 -8.46
N THR A 15 -3.06 33.16 -9.32
CA THR A 15 -1.60 33.05 -9.40
C THR A 15 -1.00 34.00 -10.45
N PHE A 16 -1.68 34.16 -11.58
CA PHE A 16 -1.14 34.88 -12.75
C PHE A 16 -2.02 36.05 -13.20
N GLY A 17 -3.18 36.31 -12.56
CA GLY A 17 -4.11 37.36 -12.95
C GLY A 17 -4.79 37.13 -14.31
N ILE A 18 -4.81 35.86 -14.78
CA ILE A 18 -5.44 35.47 -16.05
C ILE A 18 -6.94 35.32 -15.81
N THR A 19 -7.77 36.06 -16.59
CA THR A 19 -9.22 36.01 -16.39
C THR A 19 -9.78 34.61 -16.67
N PRO A 20 -10.90 34.20 -16.04
CA PRO A 20 -11.56 32.92 -16.32
C PRO A 20 -11.91 32.72 -17.80
N GLU A 21 -12.26 33.82 -18.52
CA GLU A 21 -12.54 33.77 -19.95
C GLU A 21 -11.29 33.46 -20.78
N GLN A 22 -10.17 34.09 -20.46
CA GLN A 22 -8.88 33.82 -21.11
C GLN A 22 -8.43 32.38 -20.83
N SER A 23 -8.57 31.92 -19.60
CA SER A 23 -8.28 30.55 -19.20
C SER A 23 -9.13 29.55 -19.96
N ALA A 24 -10.45 29.76 -20.06
CA ALA A 24 -11.36 28.89 -20.83
C ALA A 24 -10.99 28.82 -22.31
N LYS A 25 -10.62 29.96 -22.92
CA LYS A 25 -10.17 30.02 -24.33
C LYS A 25 -8.87 29.23 -24.55
N ALA A 26 -7.91 29.37 -23.65
CA ALA A 26 -6.64 28.65 -23.70
C ALA A 26 -6.84 27.14 -23.52
N MET A 27 -7.67 26.71 -22.57
CA MET A 27 -8.00 25.29 -22.35
C MET A 27 -8.68 24.67 -23.55
N LYS A 28 -9.64 25.39 -24.18
CA LYS A 28 -10.29 24.91 -25.42
C LYS A 28 -9.28 24.73 -26.56
N ALA A 29 -8.37 25.67 -26.73
CA ALA A 29 -7.31 25.58 -27.73
C ALA A 29 -6.36 24.39 -27.45
N GLY A 30 -5.98 24.20 -26.19
CA GLY A 30 -5.18 23.07 -25.75
C GLY A 30 -5.87 21.72 -25.99
N ASP A 31 -7.14 21.60 -25.65
CA ASP A 31 -7.93 20.38 -25.91
C ASP A 31 -8.04 20.07 -27.42
N GLN A 32 -8.21 21.09 -28.26
CA GLN A 32 -8.22 20.93 -29.71
C GLN A 32 -6.86 20.46 -30.24
N ALA A 33 -5.77 21.07 -29.79
CA ALA A 33 -4.42 20.66 -30.18
C ALA A 33 -4.11 19.22 -29.74
N GLN A 34 -4.49 18.85 -28.54
CA GLN A 34 -4.35 17.49 -28.01
C GLN A 34 -5.15 16.47 -28.82
N HIS A 35 -6.38 16.83 -29.20
CA HIS A 35 -7.19 15.97 -30.03
C HIS A 35 -6.59 15.79 -31.44
N ALA A 36 -6.14 16.89 -32.07
CA ALA A 36 -5.49 16.83 -33.37
C ALA A 36 -4.21 15.97 -33.34
N PHE A 37 -3.36 16.14 -32.31
CA PHE A 37 -2.17 15.31 -32.10
C PHE A 37 -2.51 13.81 -32.02
N ARG A 38 -3.50 13.45 -31.20
CA ARG A 38 -3.93 12.05 -31.05
C ARG A 38 -4.44 11.45 -32.37
N SER A 39 -5.25 12.22 -33.11
CA SER A 39 -5.76 11.76 -34.43
C SER A 39 -4.62 11.50 -35.39
N GLN A 40 -3.67 12.46 -35.53
CA GLN A 40 -2.52 12.30 -36.42
C GLN A 40 -1.62 11.13 -36.04
N LEU A 41 -1.43 10.91 -34.74
CA LEU A 41 -0.64 9.77 -34.22
C LEU A 41 -1.31 8.42 -34.59
N LYS A 42 -2.63 8.31 -34.43
CA LYS A 42 -3.39 7.12 -34.82
C LYS A 42 -3.41 6.90 -36.32
N GLU A 43 -3.53 7.95 -37.12
CA GLU A 43 -3.46 7.87 -38.58
C GLU A 43 -2.07 7.38 -39.03
N ALA A 44 -0.99 7.88 -38.43
CA ALA A 44 0.36 7.41 -38.71
C ALA A 44 0.53 5.92 -38.34
N GLY A 45 0.00 5.51 -37.18
CA GLY A 45 0.00 4.11 -36.76
C GLY A 45 -0.77 3.19 -37.70
N ALA A 46 -1.95 3.61 -38.12
CA ALA A 46 -2.78 2.86 -39.09
C ALA A 46 -2.05 2.66 -40.42
N LYS A 47 -1.33 3.71 -40.90
CA LYS A 47 -0.52 3.63 -42.11
C LYS A 47 0.59 2.60 -41.98
N VAL A 48 1.34 2.60 -40.89
CA VAL A 48 2.42 1.62 -40.63
C VAL A 48 1.86 0.19 -40.59
N LEU A 49 0.74 -0.04 -39.93
CA LEU A 49 0.09 -1.36 -39.88
C LEU A 49 -0.31 -1.84 -41.28
N LYS A 50 -0.92 -0.97 -42.09
CA LYS A 50 -1.30 -1.27 -43.45
C LYS A 50 -0.09 -1.59 -44.34
N GLU A 51 0.99 -0.82 -44.24
CA GLU A 51 2.23 -1.08 -44.97
C GLU A 51 2.87 -2.42 -44.54
N ALA A 52 2.80 -2.77 -43.25
CA ALA A 52 3.30 -4.07 -42.76
C ALA A 52 2.47 -5.24 -43.31
N GLU A 53 1.14 -5.09 -43.41
CA GLU A 53 0.23 -6.08 -44.01
C GLU A 53 0.48 -6.25 -45.51
N GLU A 54 0.51 -5.15 -46.27
CA GLU A 54 0.76 -5.15 -47.73
C GLU A 54 2.12 -5.78 -48.09
N ASN A 55 3.14 -5.58 -47.27
CA ASN A 55 4.48 -6.14 -47.47
C ASN A 55 4.69 -7.53 -46.84
N GLY A 56 3.68 -8.13 -46.21
CA GLY A 56 3.82 -9.42 -45.51
C GLY A 56 4.79 -9.39 -44.35
N THR A 57 5.08 -8.21 -43.79
CA THR A 57 6.01 -8.00 -42.65
C THR A 57 5.23 -7.81 -41.37
N TYR A 58 5.87 -7.26 -40.34
CA TYR A 58 5.22 -6.92 -39.08
C TYR A 58 5.85 -5.66 -38.45
N ALA A 59 5.04 -4.99 -37.66
CA ALA A 59 5.49 -3.92 -36.76
C ALA A 59 5.54 -4.43 -35.32
N VAL A 60 6.27 -3.72 -34.47
CA VAL A 60 6.34 -3.99 -33.04
C VAL A 60 5.66 -2.87 -32.27
N VAL A 61 4.71 -3.23 -31.38
CA VAL A 61 4.26 -2.30 -30.34
C VAL A 61 5.27 -2.29 -29.22
N LEU A 62 5.88 -1.15 -28.99
CA LEU A 62 6.70 -0.88 -27.82
C LEU A 62 5.80 -0.31 -26.72
N ALA A 63 5.30 -1.18 -25.86
CA ALA A 63 4.39 -0.82 -24.78
C ALA A 63 5.17 -0.43 -23.52
N SER A 64 4.89 0.76 -23.04
CA SER A 64 5.62 1.35 -21.92
C SER A 64 4.79 2.45 -21.26
N ARG A 65 5.30 2.95 -20.14
CA ARG A 65 4.79 4.20 -19.58
C ARG A 65 5.22 5.39 -20.43
N PRO A 66 4.48 6.50 -20.44
CA PRO A 66 4.79 7.64 -21.31
C PRO A 66 6.23 8.14 -21.23
N TYR A 67 6.82 8.22 -20.04
CA TYR A 67 8.20 8.69 -19.86
C TYR A 67 9.26 7.71 -20.41
N GLN A 68 8.92 6.43 -20.55
CA GLN A 68 9.81 5.41 -21.11
C GLN A 68 9.93 5.50 -22.65
N ASN A 69 9.17 6.40 -23.30
CA ASN A 69 9.36 6.71 -24.72
C ASN A 69 10.57 7.61 -25.00
N ASP A 70 11.17 8.18 -23.96
CA ASP A 70 12.42 8.94 -24.09
C ASP A 70 13.61 8.02 -24.38
N ALA A 71 14.44 8.39 -25.34
CA ALA A 71 15.58 7.60 -25.81
C ALA A 71 16.58 7.27 -24.69
N LEU A 72 16.80 8.20 -23.76
CA LEU A 72 17.68 7.99 -22.61
C LEU A 72 17.13 6.91 -21.67
N VAL A 73 15.81 6.82 -21.52
CA VAL A 73 15.15 5.86 -20.62
C VAL A 73 15.00 4.48 -21.26
N ASN A 74 14.74 4.42 -22.56
CA ASN A 74 14.55 3.16 -23.29
C ASN A 74 15.82 2.63 -23.98
N HIS A 75 16.97 3.28 -23.75
CA HIS A 75 18.28 2.89 -24.30
C HIS A 75 18.28 2.78 -25.84
N ASP A 76 17.66 3.73 -26.53
CA ASP A 76 17.53 3.79 -28.00
C ASP A 76 16.90 2.53 -28.62
N LEU A 77 16.00 1.88 -27.90
CA LEU A 77 15.34 0.64 -28.36
C LEU A 77 14.54 0.83 -29.66
N PRO A 78 13.79 1.95 -29.89
CA PRO A 78 13.15 2.22 -31.16
C PRO A 78 14.13 2.28 -32.34
N GLU A 79 15.27 2.96 -32.18
CA GLU A 79 16.32 3.07 -33.18
C GLU A 79 16.97 1.72 -33.47
N MET A 80 17.16 0.89 -32.44
CA MET A 80 17.68 -0.46 -32.59
C MET A 80 16.73 -1.33 -33.44
N LEU A 81 15.43 -1.27 -33.22
CA LEU A 81 14.42 -2.03 -33.97
C LEU A 81 14.29 -1.53 -35.41
N THR A 82 14.21 -0.22 -35.62
CA THR A 82 14.11 0.38 -36.96
C THR A 82 15.39 0.15 -37.76
N GLY A 83 16.55 0.17 -37.14
CA GLY A 83 17.82 -0.22 -37.75
C GLY A 83 17.89 -1.69 -38.21
N LEU A 84 17.01 -2.54 -37.68
CA LEU A 84 16.82 -3.93 -38.12
C LEU A 84 15.66 -4.08 -39.14
N GLY A 85 15.11 -2.95 -39.63
CA GLY A 85 14.02 -2.94 -40.59
C GLY A 85 12.64 -3.20 -40.01
N ILE A 86 12.46 -3.09 -38.69
CA ILE A 86 11.19 -3.36 -38.00
C ILE A 86 10.56 -2.02 -37.58
N PRO A 87 9.39 -1.67 -38.11
CA PRO A 87 8.66 -0.48 -37.69
C PRO A 87 8.21 -0.60 -36.23
N VAL A 88 8.30 0.53 -35.48
CA VAL A 88 7.94 0.62 -34.07
C VAL A 88 6.72 1.50 -33.90
N LEU A 89 5.75 1.01 -33.17
CA LEU A 89 4.53 1.70 -32.76
C LEU A 89 4.50 1.85 -31.24
N THR A 90 3.92 2.93 -30.74
CA THR A 90 3.56 3.05 -29.34
C THR A 90 2.14 2.56 -29.11
N ALA A 91 1.78 2.24 -27.88
CA ALA A 91 0.40 1.88 -27.56
C ALA A 91 -0.61 2.98 -27.97
N ASP A 92 -0.20 4.25 -27.84
CA ASP A 92 -1.04 5.42 -28.18
C ASP A 92 -1.23 5.63 -29.69
N SER A 93 -0.35 5.06 -30.53
CA SER A 93 -0.46 5.16 -32.00
C SER A 93 -1.36 4.11 -32.62
N LEU A 94 -1.84 3.13 -31.83
CA LEU A 94 -2.74 2.10 -32.35
C LEU A 94 -4.16 2.68 -32.53
N PRO A 95 -4.77 2.51 -33.71
CA PRO A 95 -6.17 2.84 -33.88
C PRO A 95 -7.05 1.98 -32.95
N GLU A 96 -8.15 2.55 -32.47
CA GLU A 96 -9.16 1.85 -31.65
C GLU A 96 -8.65 1.22 -30.34
N VAL A 97 -7.44 1.57 -29.88
CA VAL A 97 -6.87 1.02 -28.63
C VAL A 97 -7.74 1.30 -27.40
N GLU A 98 -8.51 2.38 -27.42
CA GLU A 98 -9.43 2.79 -26.35
C GLU A 98 -10.77 2.04 -26.40
N GLU A 99 -11.07 1.31 -27.48
CA GLU A 99 -12.32 0.58 -27.71
C GLU A 99 -12.23 -0.90 -27.31
N VAL A 100 -11.02 -1.36 -26.96
CA VAL A 100 -10.79 -2.76 -26.58
C VAL A 100 -11.48 -3.08 -25.26
N ASP A 101 -12.30 -4.13 -25.23
CA ASP A 101 -12.97 -4.61 -24.03
C ASP A 101 -11.97 -5.32 -23.08
N LEU A 102 -11.78 -4.76 -21.88
CA LEU A 102 -10.90 -5.27 -20.83
C LEU A 102 -11.62 -6.01 -19.71
N LYS A 103 -12.93 -6.28 -19.84
CA LYS A 103 -13.73 -6.97 -18.81
C LYS A 103 -13.22 -8.36 -18.43
N LYS A 104 -12.50 -9.02 -19.33
CA LYS A 104 -11.88 -10.33 -19.10
C LYS A 104 -10.43 -10.23 -18.58
N SER A 105 -9.97 -9.03 -18.19
CA SER A 105 -8.74 -8.88 -17.40
C SER A 105 -8.97 -9.33 -15.97
N ARG A 106 -7.94 -9.94 -15.34
CA ARG A 106 -7.94 -10.19 -13.89
C ARG A 106 -7.81 -8.89 -13.09
N LEU A 107 -7.24 -7.86 -13.71
CA LEU A 107 -6.84 -6.63 -13.04
C LEU A 107 -7.97 -5.61 -13.01
N ASP A 108 -8.09 -4.88 -11.92
CA ASP A 108 -8.84 -3.63 -11.89
C ASP A 108 -8.03 -2.53 -12.59
N ILE A 109 -8.68 -1.82 -13.51
CA ILE A 109 -8.00 -0.80 -14.29
C ILE A 109 -8.07 0.53 -13.57
N VAL A 110 -7.00 0.87 -12.84
CA VAL A 110 -6.91 2.11 -12.06
C VAL A 110 -6.17 3.24 -12.78
N ASN A 111 -5.39 2.93 -13.82
CA ASN A 111 -4.58 3.89 -14.58
C ASN A 111 -4.80 3.78 -16.08
N ASN A 112 -4.87 4.92 -16.78
CA ASN A 112 -5.05 4.96 -18.23
C ASN A 112 -3.92 4.26 -19.01
N TYR A 113 -2.66 4.34 -18.55
CA TYR A 113 -1.57 3.65 -19.21
C TYR A 113 -1.66 2.13 -19.07
N HIS A 114 -2.19 1.60 -17.95
CA HIS A 114 -2.49 0.17 -17.81
C HIS A 114 -3.52 -0.29 -18.85
N ALA A 115 -4.60 0.49 -19.01
CA ALA A 115 -5.61 0.20 -20.02
C ALA A 115 -4.97 0.11 -21.41
N ARG A 116 -4.18 1.11 -21.81
CA ARG A 116 -3.53 1.14 -23.14
C ARG A 116 -2.54 0.00 -23.33
N MET A 117 -1.76 -0.37 -22.31
CA MET A 117 -0.83 -1.50 -22.40
C MET A 117 -1.56 -2.83 -22.57
N LEU A 118 -2.64 -3.06 -21.82
CA LEU A 118 -3.46 -4.28 -21.94
C LEU A 118 -4.21 -4.31 -23.28
N SER A 119 -4.82 -3.19 -23.69
CA SER A 119 -5.52 -3.09 -24.98
C SER A 119 -4.58 -3.33 -26.15
N SER A 120 -3.40 -2.73 -26.15
CA SER A 120 -2.42 -2.93 -27.22
C SER A 120 -1.88 -4.37 -27.26
N ALA A 121 -1.78 -5.05 -26.10
CA ALA A 121 -1.42 -6.46 -26.04
C ALA A 121 -2.49 -7.36 -26.67
N ILE A 122 -3.78 -7.10 -26.42
CA ILE A 122 -4.91 -7.81 -27.05
C ILE A 122 -4.91 -7.58 -28.56
N MET A 123 -4.69 -6.33 -28.99
CA MET A 123 -4.60 -6.01 -30.43
C MET A 123 -3.44 -6.75 -31.09
N ALA A 124 -2.25 -6.73 -30.47
CA ALA A 124 -1.08 -7.44 -30.98
C ALA A 124 -1.30 -8.97 -31.01
N ALA A 125 -2.03 -9.52 -30.04
CA ALA A 125 -2.36 -10.94 -30.02
C ALA A 125 -3.30 -11.31 -31.17
N LYS A 126 -4.25 -10.45 -31.52
CA LYS A 126 -5.25 -10.68 -32.59
C LYS A 126 -4.72 -10.40 -34.00
N ASN A 127 -3.70 -9.56 -34.16
CA ASN A 127 -3.18 -9.14 -35.46
C ASN A 127 -1.89 -9.90 -35.80
N GLU A 128 -1.84 -10.57 -36.96
CA GLU A 128 -0.66 -11.32 -37.41
C GLU A 128 0.55 -10.45 -37.77
N HIS A 129 0.32 -9.18 -38.09
CA HIS A 129 1.33 -8.20 -38.48
C HIS A 129 1.77 -7.30 -37.35
N LEU A 130 1.42 -7.64 -36.09
CA LEU A 130 1.76 -6.84 -34.91
C LEU A 130 2.35 -7.73 -33.82
N GLU A 131 3.57 -7.42 -33.39
CA GLU A 131 4.25 -8.08 -32.28
C GLU A 131 4.36 -7.13 -31.08
N TYR A 132 4.73 -7.65 -29.91
CA TYR A 132 4.65 -6.90 -28.67
C TYR A 132 5.94 -6.98 -27.84
N ILE A 133 6.48 -5.82 -27.51
CA ILE A 133 7.57 -5.67 -26.56
C ILE A 133 7.11 -4.77 -25.42
N GLN A 134 7.28 -5.22 -24.19
CA GLN A 134 6.99 -4.42 -23.00
C GLN A 134 8.29 -3.96 -22.34
N ILE A 135 8.40 -2.66 -22.09
CA ILE A 135 9.43 -2.11 -21.20
C ILE A 135 8.89 -2.13 -19.78
N VAL A 136 9.66 -2.67 -18.85
CA VAL A 136 9.36 -2.68 -17.43
C VAL A 136 10.52 -2.07 -16.64
N SER A 137 10.20 -1.31 -15.61
CA SER A 137 11.20 -0.75 -14.70
C SER A 137 11.62 -1.76 -13.65
N PHE A 138 12.91 -1.77 -13.31
CA PHE A 138 13.42 -2.61 -12.24
C PHE A 138 12.67 -2.36 -10.92
N GLY A 139 12.25 -3.44 -10.24
CA GLY A 139 11.57 -3.36 -8.95
C GLY A 139 10.17 -2.73 -8.99
N CYS A 140 9.59 -2.46 -10.17
CA CYS A 140 8.25 -1.92 -10.29
C CYS A 140 7.18 -3.01 -10.19
N GLY A 141 6.49 -3.08 -9.07
CA GLY A 141 5.43 -4.05 -8.89
C GLY A 141 4.15 -3.78 -9.71
N HIS A 142 3.95 -2.56 -10.21
CA HIS A 142 2.89 -2.31 -11.19
C HIS A 142 3.19 -3.01 -12.51
N ASP A 143 4.44 -2.99 -12.95
CA ASP A 143 4.84 -3.72 -14.16
C ASP A 143 4.79 -5.23 -13.93
N ALA A 144 5.03 -5.72 -12.71
CA ALA A 144 5.01 -7.14 -12.39
C ALA A 144 3.64 -7.78 -12.68
N TYR A 145 2.54 -7.24 -12.14
CA TYR A 145 1.22 -7.82 -12.39
C TYR A 145 0.71 -7.53 -13.82
N LEU A 146 1.11 -6.39 -14.43
CA LEU A 146 0.79 -6.11 -15.83
C LEU A 146 1.45 -7.12 -16.77
N SER A 147 2.73 -7.42 -16.56
CA SER A 147 3.48 -8.39 -17.38
C SER A 147 2.86 -9.77 -17.31
N ASP A 148 2.49 -10.23 -16.12
CA ASP A 148 1.80 -11.51 -15.92
C ASP A 148 0.47 -11.55 -16.69
N GLU A 149 -0.31 -10.48 -16.63
CA GLU A 149 -1.61 -10.42 -17.29
C GLU A 149 -1.51 -10.31 -18.81
N ILE A 150 -0.57 -9.50 -19.30
CA ILE A 150 -0.27 -9.39 -20.75
C ILE A 150 0.15 -10.73 -21.31
N GLN A 151 1.03 -11.46 -20.61
CA GLN A 151 1.47 -12.79 -21.03
C GLN A 151 0.28 -13.78 -21.10
N ARG A 152 -0.59 -13.77 -20.06
CA ARG A 152 -1.79 -14.61 -20.08
C ARG A 152 -2.69 -14.30 -21.26
N MET A 153 -3.04 -13.03 -21.46
CA MET A 153 -3.95 -12.61 -22.52
C MET A 153 -3.42 -12.97 -23.90
N MET A 154 -2.16 -12.65 -24.19
CA MET A 154 -1.56 -12.94 -25.49
C MET A 154 -1.46 -14.45 -25.75
N LYS A 155 -1.09 -15.23 -24.71
CA LYS A 155 -1.00 -16.69 -24.80
C LYS A 155 -2.36 -17.32 -25.04
N GLU A 156 -3.42 -16.89 -24.34
CA GLU A 156 -4.78 -17.42 -24.51
C GLU A 156 -5.37 -17.07 -25.88
N ILE A 157 -5.17 -15.83 -26.36
CA ILE A 157 -5.76 -15.37 -27.62
C ILE A 157 -5.13 -16.09 -28.83
N SER A 158 -3.80 -16.17 -28.88
CA SER A 158 -3.12 -16.64 -30.10
C SER A 158 -1.84 -17.43 -29.86
N GLY A 159 -1.49 -17.72 -28.61
CA GLY A 159 -0.21 -18.36 -28.25
C GLY A 159 1.01 -17.47 -28.48
N LYS A 160 0.85 -16.17 -28.77
CA LYS A 160 1.97 -15.22 -28.83
C LYS A 160 2.57 -15.00 -27.45
N VAL A 161 3.89 -14.81 -27.41
CA VAL A 161 4.62 -14.49 -26.20
C VAL A 161 5.28 -13.12 -26.38
N PRO A 162 4.98 -12.13 -25.53
CA PRO A 162 5.62 -10.83 -25.59
C PRO A 162 7.09 -10.90 -25.17
N LEU A 163 7.92 -10.01 -25.69
CA LEU A 163 9.24 -9.76 -25.10
C LEU A 163 9.09 -8.75 -23.96
N ILE A 164 9.50 -9.14 -22.74
CA ILE A 164 9.52 -8.25 -21.59
C ILE A 164 10.97 -7.83 -21.33
N LEU A 165 11.24 -6.54 -21.44
CA LEU A 165 12.57 -5.94 -21.23
C LEU A 165 12.57 -5.19 -19.90
N LYS A 166 13.30 -5.70 -18.93
CA LYS A 166 13.53 -5.01 -17.66
C LYS A 166 14.72 -4.09 -17.83
N LEU A 167 14.48 -2.78 -17.73
CA LEU A 167 15.48 -1.72 -17.86
C LEU A 167 15.70 -1.03 -16.52
N ASP A 168 16.93 -0.62 -16.28
CA ASP A 168 17.35 0.18 -15.14
C ASP A 168 18.28 1.32 -15.65
N GLU A 169 18.94 2.03 -14.77
CA GLU A 169 19.86 3.11 -15.08
C GLU A 169 21.19 2.65 -15.67
N SER A 170 21.44 1.35 -15.72
CA SER A 170 22.67 0.80 -16.31
C SER A 170 22.56 0.68 -17.83
N ASP A 171 23.50 1.27 -18.56
CA ASP A 171 23.56 1.17 -20.04
C ASP A 171 24.14 -0.17 -20.48
N ILE A 172 23.27 -1.19 -20.56
CA ILE A 172 23.67 -2.56 -20.94
C ILE A 172 23.21 -2.86 -22.38
N GLN A 173 23.81 -2.19 -23.37
CA GLN A 173 23.48 -2.34 -24.79
C GLN A 173 23.68 -3.75 -25.34
N GLY A 174 24.73 -4.46 -24.92
CA GLY A 174 25.03 -5.80 -25.40
C GLY A 174 23.95 -6.83 -25.12
N PRO A 175 23.60 -7.10 -23.88
CA PRO A 175 22.50 -7.99 -23.50
C PRO A 175 21.15 -7.59 -24.10
N LEU A 176 20.84 -6.28 -24.18
CA LEU A 176 19.61 -5.77 -24.78
C LEU A 176 19.53 -6.17 -26.27
N ARG A 177 20.59 -5.95 -27.03
CA ARG A 177 20.68 -6.34 -28.45
C ARG A 177 20.50 -7.83 -28.67
N ILE A 178 21.08 -8.67 -27.81
CA ILE A 178 20.94 -10.12 -27.91
C ILE A 178 19.47 -10.51 -27.68
N ARG A 179 18.81 -9.99 -26.67
CA ARG A 179 17.39 -10.28 -26.37
C ARG A 179 16.46 -9.84 -27.51
N VAL A 180 16.66 -8.65 -28.05
CA VAL A 180 15.88 -8.13 -29.17
C VAL A 180 16.07 -9.00 -30.42
N ARG A 181 17.30 -9.33 -30.80
CA ARG A 181 17.58 -10.22 -31.95
C ARG A 181 17.01 -11.61 -31.75
N SER A 182 17.14 -12.20 -30.57
CA SER A 182 16.56 -13.50 -30.24
C SER A 182 15.02 -13.49 -30.38
N PHE A 183 14.37 -12.41 -29.94
CA PHE A 183 12.94 -12.23 -30.11
C PHE A 183 12.55 -12.16 -31.59
N ILE A 184 13.25 -11.34 -32.40
CA ILE A 184 13.01 -11.22 -33.84
C ILE A 184 13.16 -12.59 -34.54
N GLU A 185 14.21 -13.33 -34.25
CA GLU A 185 14.41 -14.67 -34.82
C GLU A 185 13.29 -15.64 -34.39
N THR A 186 12.83 -15.55 -33.15
CA THR A 186 11.69 -16.34 -32.65
C THR A 186 10.42 -16.02 -33.43
N VAL A 187 10.15 -14.74 -33.67
CA VAL A 187 9.00 -14.29 -34.48
C VAL A 187 9.14 -14.81 -35.92
N ASN A 188 10.31 -14.66 -36.55
CA ASN A 188 10.57 -15.10 -37.91
C ASN A 188 10.42 -16.63 -38.05
N MET A 189 10.96 -17.42 -37.13
CA MET A 189 10.82 -18.88 -37.10
C MET A 189 9.35 -19.28 -36.95
N ARG A 190 8.63 -18.63 -36.07
CA ARG A 190 7.21 -18.87 -35.84
C ARG A 190 6.40 -18.61 -37.10
N LYS A 191 6.61 -17.48 -37.77
CA LYS A 191 5.92 -17.13 -39.02
C LYS A 191 6.21 -18.13 -40.17
N LYS A 192 7.40 -18.72 -40.18
CA LYS A 192 7.77 -19.76 -41.17
C LYS A 192 7.13 -21.12 -40.89
N ARG A 193 6.94 -21.45 -39.61
CA ARG A 193 6.45 -22.78 -39.18
C ARG A 193 4.93 -22.87 -39.12
N ASP A 194 4.31 -21.83 -38.54
CA ASP A 194 2.88 -21.85 -38.25
C ASP A 194 2.14 -21.19 -39.43
N GLY A 195 1.10 -21.86 -39.97
CA GLY A 195 0.11 -21.25 -40.85
C GLY A 195 -0.73 -20.18 -40.12
N ALA A 196 -1.85 -19.79 -40.70
CA ALA A 196 -2.79 -18.86 -40.05
C ALA A 196 -3.17 -19.38 -38.65
N ARG A 197 -2.97 -18.52 -37.67
CA ARG A 197 -3.24 -18.86 -36.24
C ARG A 197 -4.74 -18.83 -35.96
N THR A 198 -5.17 -19.74 -35.12
CA THR A 198 -6.50 -19.69 -34.54
C THR A 198 -6.54 -18.63 -33.47
N ILE A 199 -7.43 -17.65 -33.63
CA ILE A 199 -7.67 -16.63 -32.60
C ILE A 199 -8.78 -17.14 -31.67
N HIS A 200 -8.47 -17.20 -30.41
CA HIS A 200 -9.41 -17.60 -29.35
C HIS A 200 -9.92 -16.40 -28.58
N GLU A 201 -11.13 -16.52 -28.06
CA GLU A 201 -11.68 -15.56 -27.11
C GLU A 201 -11.03 -15.72 -25.75
N LEU A 202 -10.73 -14.59 -25.09
CA LEU A 202 -10.26 -14.60 -23.71
C LEU A 202 -11.29 -15.27 -22.79
N THR A 203 -10.81 -16.09 -21.88
CA THR A 203 -11.66 -16.70 -20.86
C THR A 203 -11.87 -15.73 -19.71
N ASP A 204 -13.05 -15.79 -19.05
CA ASP A 204 -13.27 -15.10 -17.79
C ASP A 204 -12.38 -15.72 -16.72
N PRO A 205 -11.45 -14.96 -16.10
CA PRO A 205 -10.56 -15.50 -15.06
C PRO A 205 -11.30 -15.78 -13.75
N TYR A 206 -12.48 -15.19 -13.56
CA TYR A 206 -13.28 -15.31 -12.35
C TYR A 206 -14.56 -16.13 -12.58
N LYS A 207 -14.41 -17.31 -13.17
CA LYS A 207 -15.53 -18.26 -13.39
C LYS A 207 -16.16 -18.73 -12.08
N VAL A 208 -15.32 -18.91 -11.05
CA VAL A 208 -15.74 -19.37 -9.74
C VAL A 208 -16.07 -18.16 -8.87
N LYS A 209 -17.32 -18.12 -8.40
CA LYS A 209 -17.86 -17.05 -7.57
C LYS A 209 -18.22 -17.60 -6.18
N PHE A 210 -18.07 -16.78 -5.15
CA PHE A 210 -18.58 -17.11 -3.83
C PHE A 210 -20.10 -16.85 -3.77
N THR A 211 -20.88 -17.91 -3.73
CA THR A 211 -22.36 -17.85 -3.85
C THR A 211 -23.04 -17.84 -2.47
N LYS A 212 -24.39 -17.66 -2.47
CA LYS A 212 -25.19 -17.83 -1.24
C LYS A 212 -25.16 -19.25 -0.67
N LYS A 213 -24.88 -20.25 -1.51
CA LYS A 213 -24.69 -21.65 -1.09
C LYS A 213 -23.36 -21.78 -0.36
N ASP A 214 -22.27 -21.26 -0.95
CA ASP A 214 -20.92 -21.29 -0.37
C ASP A 214 -20.87 -20.60 1.01
N LYS A 215 -21.64 -19.53 1.18
CA LYS A 215 -21.77 -18.84 2.47
C LYS A 215 -22.20 -19.78 3.62
N LYS A 216 -22.98 -20.80 3.33
CA LYS A 216 -23.47 -21.77 4.34
C LYS A 216 -22.57 -22.98 4.49
N GLU A 217 -21.98 -23.41 3.38
CA GLU A 217 -21.27 -24.69 3.30
C GLU A 217 -19.77 -24.54 3.51
N LYS A 218 -19.16 -23.45 3.00
CA LYS A 218 -17.70 -23.27 3.02
C LYS A 218 -17.18 -22.59 4.27
N ILE A 219 -15.92 -22.86 4.58
CA ILE A 219 -15.11 -22.15 5.57
C ILE A 219 -14.30 -21.08 4.83
N VAL A 220 -14.32 -19.86 5.31
CA VAL A 220 -13.53 -18.76 4.74
C VAL A 220 -12.20 -18.64 5.49
N LEU A 221 -11.11 -18.93 4.82
CA LEU A 221 -9.75 -18.77 5.33
C LEU A 221 -9.35 -17.30 5.22
N ILE A 222 -8.88 -16.70 6.32
CA ILE A 222 -8.44 -15.31 6.40
C ILE A 222 -6.92 -15.30 6.60
N PRO A 223 -6.11 -14.97 5.58
CA PRO A 223 -4.67 -14.79 5.73
C PRO A 223 -4.35 -13.75 6.79
N ASN A 224 -3.25 -13.95 7.50
CA ASN A 224 -2.88 -13.09 8.61
C ASN A 224 -2.39 -11.72 8.13
N THR A 225 -2.93 -10.65 8.72
CA THR A 225 -2.43 -9.27 8.57
C THR A 225 -2.07 -8.67 9.93
N SER A 226 -2.85 -9.01 10.94
CA SER A 226 -2.64 -8.80 12.37
C SER A 226 -3.48 -9.84 13.09
N HIS A 227 -2.89 -10.52 14.07
CA HIS A 227 -3.57 -11.56 14.84
C HIS A 227 -4.89 -11.04 15.45
N ALA A 228 -4.85 -9.90 16.14
CA ALA A 228 -6.01 -9.31 16.76
C ALA A 228 -7.08 -8.86 15.76
N PHE A 229 -6.64 -8.23 14.66
CA PHE A 229 -7.54 -7.75 13.59
C PHE A 229 -8.24 -8.91 12.86
N CYS A 230 -7.51 -9.97 12.49
CA CYS A 230 -8.13 -11.12 11.81
C CYS A 230 -9.15 -11.83 12.70
N ARG A 231 -8.91 -11.94 13.99
CA ARG A 231 -9.86 -12.46 14.97
C ARG A 231 -11.11 -11.58 15.12
N LEU A 232 -10.93 -10.25 15.12
CA LEU A 232 -12.04 -9.30 15.13
C LEU A 232 -12.89 -9.44 13.87
N MET A 233 -12.25 -9.53 12.70
CA MET A 233 -12.94 -9.75 11.42
C MET A 233 -13.73 -11.06 11.43
N SER A 234 -13.15 -12.13 11.92
CA SER A 234 -13.81 -13.43 12.10
C SER A 234 -15.07 -13.30 12.97
N ALA A 235 -14.98 -12.65 14.13
CA ALA A 235 -16.11 -12.41 15.02
C ALA A 235 -17.21 -11.52 14.39
N ALA A 236 -16.82 -10.53 13.59
CA ALA A 236 -17.77 -9.68 12.88
C ALA A 236 -18.52 -10.43 11.78
N LEU A 237 -17.83 -11.30 11.03
CA LEU A 237 -18.40 -12.09 9.94
C LEU A 237 -19.26 -13.27 10.44
N SER A 238 -18.92 -13.86 11.58
CA SER A 238 -19.71 -14.96 12.17
C SER A 238 -21.17 -14.55 12.42
N GLY A 239 -21.42 -13.29 12.77
CA GLY A 239 -22.75 -12.72 12.94
C GLY A 239 -23.58 -12.68 11.64
N GLN A 240 -22.97 -12.90 10.49
CA GLN A 240 -23.64 -13.06 9.20
C GLN A 240 -23.83 -14.53 8.79
N GLY A 241 -23.47 -15.47 9.66
CA GLY A 241 -23.53 -16.91 9.38
C GLY A 241 -22.42 -17.40 8.43
N ILE A 242 -21.26 -16.71 8.42
CA ILE A 242 -20.07 -17.14 7.68
C ILE A 242 -19.12 -17.79 8.68
N ARG A 243 -18.71 -19.01 8.38
CA ARG A 243 -17.65 -19.69 9.14
C ARG A 243 -16.30 -19.18 8.64
N THR A 244 -15.48 -18.65 9.53
CA THR A 244 -14.17 -18.09 9.18
C THR A 244 -13.08 -18.65 10.07
N VAL A 245 -11.89 -18.81 9.50
CA VAL A 245 -10.69 -19.24 10.22
C VAL A 245 -9.56 -18.27 9.91
N PRO A 246 -9.10 -17.46 10.88
CA PRO A 246 -7.85 -16.72 10.76
C PRO A 246 -6.67 -17.69 10.66
N LEU A 247 -5.80 -17.48 9.68
CA LEU A 247 -4.64 -18.32 9.47
C LEU A 247 -3.43 -17.83 10.27
N GLU A 248 -2.64 -18.80 10.75
CA GLU A 248 -1.35 -18.55 11.40
C GLU A 248 -0.32 -19.49 10.76
N ILE A 249 0.43 -18.98 9.79
CA ILE A 249 1.41 -19.74 9.04
C ILE A 249 2.82 -19.21 9.30
N GLY A 250 3.80 -20.12 9.37
CA GLY A 250 5.19 -19.75 9.52
C GLY A 250 5.72 -18.94 8.34
N ARG A 251 6.54 -17.94 8.62
CA ARG A 251 7.12 -17.00 7.67
C ARG A 251 7.77 -17.71 6.45
N ASP A 252 8.64 -18.67 6.69
CA ASP A 252 9.48 -19.26 5.63
C ASP A 252 8.65 -20.04 4.60
N GLU A 253 7.64 -20.76 5.06
CA GLU A 253 6.75 -21.50 4.18
C GLU A 253 5.85 -20.58 3.36
N ALA A 254 5.29 -19.54 3.99
CA ALA A 254 4.48 -18.53 3.30
C ALA A 254 5.31 -17.82 2.21
N ILE A 255 6.55 -17.42 2.51
CA ILE A 255 7.45 -16.81 1.55
C ILE A 255 7.78 -17.77 0.41
N ARG A 256 8.08 -19.03 0.72
CA ARG A 256 8.42 -20.06 -0.29
C ARG A 256 7.26 -20.26 -1.28
N LEU A 257 6.04 -20.37 -0.80
CA LEU A 257 4.86 -20.53 -1.64
C LEU A 257 4.54 -19.23 -2.41
N GLY A 258 4.62 -18.08 -1.76
CA GLY A 258 4.46 -16.79 -2.42
C GLY A 258 5.42 -16.62 -3.59
N LYS A 259 6.72 -16.85 -3.39
CA LYS A 259 7.74 -16.76 -4.45
C LYS A 259 7.51 -17.76 -5.59
N LYS A 260 6.90 -18.91 -5.31
CA LYS A 260 6.62 -19.93 -6.33
C LYS A 260 5.48 -19.54 -7.28
N TYR A 261 4.43 -18.88 -6.76
CA TYR A 261 3.19 -18.67 -7.50
C TYR A 261 2.88 -17.20 -7.83
N VAL A 262 3.63 -16.26 -7.25
CA VAL A 262 3.48 -14.83 -7.49
C VAL A 262 4.75 -14.26 -8.14
N HIS A 263 4.59 -13.23 -8.97
CA HIS A 263 5.73 -12.58 -9.63
C HIS A 263 6.73 -12.02 -8.61
N ASN A 264 8.03 -12.26 -8.83
CA ASN A 264 9.08 -11.90 -7.85
C ASN A 264 9.24 -10.39 -7.63
N ASP A 265 8.88 -9.55 -8.60
CA ASP A 265 8.96 -8.08 -8.47
C ASP A 265 7.73 -7.46 -7.79
N ILE A 266 6.74 -8.27 -7.36
CA ILE A 266 5.64 -7.77 -6.55
C ILE A 266 6.11 -7.45 -5.11
N CYS A 267 5.38 -6.60 -4.41
CA CYS A 267 5.74 -6.27 -3.03
C CYS A 267 5.71 -7.50 -2.10
N PHE A 268 6.60 -7.50 -1.12
CA PHE A 268 6.74 -8.58 -0.14
C PHE A 268 5.42 -8.92 0.60
N PRO A 269 4.59 -7.95 1.03
CA PRO A 269 3.28 -8.24 1.63
C PRO A 269 2.38 -9.13 0.76
N ALA A 270 2.34 -8.91 -0.56
CA ALA A 270 1.57 -9.77 -1.45
C ALA A 270 2.07 -11.22 -1.44
N GLN A 271 3.39 -11.41 -1.45
CA GLN A 271 3.98 -12.75 -1.47
C GLN A 271 3.67 -13.52 -0.19
N ILE A 272 3.85 -12.91 0.97
CA ILE A 272 3.63 -13.60 2.25
C ILE A 272 2.14 -13.91 2.47
N VAL A 273 1.23 -12.95 2.22
CA VAL A 273 -0.22 -13.15 2.43
C VAL A 273 -0.80 -14.18 1.46
N ILE A 274 -0.36 -14.20 0.20
CA ILE A 274 -0.80 -15.22 -0.77
C ILE A 274 -0.18 -16.58 -0.43
N GLY A 275 1.05 -16.62 0.03
CA GLY A 275 1.67 -17.85 0.50
C GLY A 275 0.96 -18.45 1.71
N GLU A 276 0.55 -17.63 2.68
CA GLU A 276 -0.28 -18.05 3.80
C GLU A 276 -1.63 -18.61 3.33
N ALA A 277 -2.27 -17.95 2.36
CA ALA A 277 -3.53 -18.43 1.79
C ALA A 277 -3.40 -19.79 1.11
N LEU A 278 -2.26 -20.06 0.47
CA LEU A 278 -2.00 -21.32 -0.25
C LEU A 278 -1.57 -22.46 0.67
N ALA A 279 -0.83 -22.18 1.74
CA ALA A 279 -0.20 -23.21 2.56
C ALA A 279 -1.17 -24.28 3.08
N PRO A 280 -2.32 -23.94 3.71
CA PRO A 280 -3.25 -24.93 4.22
C PRO A 280 -3.90 -25.78 3.11
N LEU A 281 -4.01 -25.27 1.89
CA LEU A 281 -4.50 -26.01 0.73
C LEU A 281 -3.44 -26.97 0.19
N VAL A 282 -2.22 -26.49 0.03
CA VAL A 282 -1.09 -27.28 -0.47
C VAL A 282 -0.74 -28.42 0.48
N HIS A 283 -0.87 -28.20 1.78
CA HIS A 283 -0.61 -29.22 2.82
C HIS A 283 -1.81 -30.15 3.06
N GLY A 284 -2.98 -29.88 2.46
CA GLY A 284 -4.16 -30.69 2.64
C GLY A 284 -4.77 -30.58 4.04
N GLU A 285 -4.56 -29.44 4.74
CA GLU A 285 -5.15 -29.19 6.05
C GLU A 285 -6.68 -28.96 5.96
N TYR A 286 -7.14 -28.50 4.81
CA TYR A 286 -8.53 -28.32 4.46
C TYR A 286 -8.83 -28.99 3.13
N ASP A 287 -10.03 -29.57 3.02
CA ASP A 287 -10.56 -29.97 1.72
C ASP A 287 -10.84 -28.71 0.88
N ASP A 288 -10.21 -28.62 -0.28
CA ASP A 288 -10.32 -27.47 -1.17
C ASP A 288 -11.75 -27.25 -1.71
N ALA A 289 -12.58 -28.31 -1.71
CA ALA A 289 -13.99 -28.23 -2.02
C ALA A 289 -14.80 -27.48 -0.94
N ASP A 290 -14.33 -27.46 0.30
CA ASP A 290 -15.05 -26.95 1.46
C ASP A 290 -14.61 -25.54 1.90
N VAL A 291 -13.68 -24.93 1.18
CA VAL A 291 -13.12 -23.63 1.57
C VAL A 291 -13.31 -22.53 0.53
N ALA A 292 -13.17 -21.31 1.00
CA ALA A 292 -12.97 -20.08 0.23
C ALA A 292 -11.86 -19.26 0.89
N VAL A 293 -11.23 -18.36 0.17
CA VAL A 293 -10.16 -17.51 0.71
C VAL A 293 -10.61 -16.05 0.72
N CYS A 294 -10.42 -15.36 1.85
CA CYS A 294 -10.61 -13.92 1.96
C CYS A 294 -9.32 -13.19 1.60
N MET A 295 -9.41 -12.11 0.83
CA MET A 295 -8.27 -11.27 0.50
C MET A 295 -8.65 -9.80 0.65
N ALA A 296 -7.84 -9.04 1.38
CA ALA A 296 -8.01 -7.60 1.47
C ALA A 296 -7.82 -6.94 0.10
N LYS A 297 -8.60 -5.90 -0.19
CA LYS A 297 -8.53 -5.12 -1.41
C LYS A 297 -8.64 -3.63 -1.08
N TYR A 298 -7.87 -2.84 -1.78
CA TYR A 298 -7.90 -1.38 -1.76
C TYR A 298 -7.90 -0.87 -3.19
N VAL A 299 -8.81 0.00 -3.56
CA VAL A 299 -8.88 0.55 -4.92
C VAL A 299 -8.14 1.88 -4.99
N GLY A 300 -6.95 1.86 -5.59
CA GLY A 300 -6.07 3.03 -5.70
C GLY A 300 -4.68 2.69 -6.23
N ASP A 301 -3.70 3.54 -5.95
CA ASP A 301 -2.34 3.40 -6.45
C ASP A 301 -1.49 2.35 -5.69
N CYS A 302 -2.00 1.80 -4.59
CA CYS A 302 -1.37 0.69 -3.90
C CYS A 302 -1.58 -0.63 -4.65
N ARG A 303 -0.56 -1.49 -4.67
CA ARG A 303 -0.61 -2.83 -5.29
C ARG A 303 -1.63 -3.76 -4.64
N LEU A 304 -2.07 -3.46 -3.43
CA LEU A 304 -3.15 -4.17 -2.72
C LEU A 304 -4.45 -4.22 -3.56
N THR A 305 -4.65 -3.28 -4.48
CA THR A 305 -5.75 -3.31 -5.47
C THR A 305 -5.80 -4.64 -6.23
N HIS A 306 -4.64 -5.25 -6.49
CA HIS A 306 -4.51 -6.44 -7.34
C HIS A 306 -4.24 -7.74 -6.56
N TYR A 307 -4.26 -7.74 -5.22
CA TYR A 307 -4.00 -8.97 -4.44
C TYR A 307 -5.03 -10.07 -4.72
N GLY A 308 -6.30 -9.71 -4.94
CA GLY A 308 -7.31 -10.67 -5.38
C GLY A 308 -6.99 -11.31 -6.73
N ALA A 309 -6.48 -10.53 -7.69
CA ALA A 309 -6.06 -11.01 -9.00
C ALA A 309 -4.83 -11.92 -8.93
N LEU A 310 -3.86 -11.54 -8.09
CA LEU A 310 -2.66 -12.34 -7.84
C LEU A 310 -2.98 -13.65 -7.12
N LEU A 311 -3.90 -13.60 -6.14
CA LEU A 311 -4.40 -14.80 -5.47
C LEU A 311 -5.14 -15.73 -6.46
N ARG A 312 -5.98 -15.17 -7.35
CA ARG A 312 -6.65 -15.99 -8.39
C ARG A 312 -5.63 -16.70 -9.27
N LYS A 313 -4.62 -15.98 -9.75
CA LYS A 313 -3.52 -16.59 -10.50
C LYS A 313 -2.81 -17.71 -9.70
N ALA A 314 -2.48 -17.41 -8.46
CA ALA A 314 -1.75 -18.36 -7.60
C ALA A 314 -2.56 -19.63 -7.30
N LEU A 315 -3.88 -19.50 -7.07
CA LEU A 315 -4.79 -20.64 -6.90
C LEU A 315 -4.91 -21.46 -8.18
N ASP A 316 -5.04 -20.79 -9.35
CA ASP A 316 -5.10 -21.47 -10.64
C ASP A 316 -3.83 -22.28 -10.93
N ASP A 317 -2.67 -21.65 -10.73
CA ASP A 317 -1.35 -22.27 -10.99
C ASP A 317 -1.02 -23.38 -9.98
N ALA A 318 -1.58 -23.31 -8.77
CA ALA A 318 -1.41 -24.35 -7.74
C ALA A 318 -2.41 -25.52 -7.86
N GLY A 319 -3.36 -25.45 -8.79
CA GLY A 319 -4.36 -26.51 -9.01
C GLY A 319 -5.69 -26.31 -8.27
N PHE A 320 -5.88 -25.18 -7.59
CA PHE A 320 -7.07 -24.83 -6.80
C PHE A 320 -8.00 -23.85 -7.52
N ALA A 321 -8.16 -23.99 -8.83
CA ALA A 321 -8.96 -23.08 -9.66
C ALA A 321 -10.44 -22.97 -9.24
N HIS A 322 -10.96 -23.97 -8.56
CA HIS A 322 -12.35 -24.03 -8.06
C HIS A 322 -12.58 -23.36 -6.70
N VAL A 323 -11.52 -22.91 -6.02
CA VAL A 323 -11.62 -22.22 -4.74
C VAL A 323 -12.08 -20.77 -4.97
N PRO A 324 -13.22 -20.32 -4.42
CA PRO A 324 -13.69 -18.94 -4.57
C PRO A 324 -12.93 -17.98 -3.67
N ILE A 325 -12.92 -16.69 -4.10
CA ILE A 325 -12.27 -15.61 -3.38
C ILE A 325 -13.35 -14.63 -2.88
N LEU A 326 -13.19 -14.15 -1.64
CA LEU A 326 -13.93 -13.02 -1.09
C LEU A 326 -13.00 -11.82 -0.94
N THR A 327 -13.52 -10.64 -1.23
CA THR A 327 -12.83 -9.37 -0.97
C THR A 327 -13.73 -8.46 -0.11
N ASN A 328 -13.14 -7.38 0.42
CA ASN A 328 -13.88 -6.36 1.16
C ASN A 328 -14.46 -5.26 0.24
N ASP A 329 -14.33 -5.41 -1.07
CA ASP A 329 -14.78 -4.43 -2.06
C ASP A 329 -16.16 -4.80 -2.63
N ASP A 330 -17.18 -4.05 -2.22
CA ASP A 330 -18.55 -4.20 -2.70
C ASP A 330 -18.76 -3.63 -4.13
N GLU A 331 -17.84 -2.81 -4.61
CA GLU A 331 -17.86 -2.20 -5.96
C GLU A 331 -17.02 -3.01 -6.97
N ASP A 332 -16.64 -4.23 -6.62
CA ASP A 332 -15.83 -5.11 -7.45
C ASP A 332 -16.42 -5.27 -8.87
N SER A 333 -15.64 -4.82 -9.85
CA SER A 333 -16.02 -4.89 -11.28
C SER A 333 -16.24 -6.32 -11.76
N HIS A 334 -15.65 -7.31 -11.09
CA HIS A 334 -15.71 -8.73 -11.44
C HIS A 334 -16.80 -9.50 -10.69
N ASN A 335 -17.45 -8.88 -9.70
CA ASN A 335 -18.49 -9.51 -8.87
C ASN A 335 -18.05 -10.89 -8.34
N LEU A 336 -16.94 -10.92 -7.62
CA LEU A 336 -16.32 -12.16 -7.13
C LEU A 336 -17.20 -12.92 -6.13
N HIS A 337 -18.00 -12.21 -5.33
CA HIS A 337 -18.75 -12.76 -4.22
C HIS A 337 -20.22 -12.32 -4.17
N PRO A 338 -21.04 -12.69 -5.20
CA PRO A 338 -22.46 -12.33 -5.21
C PRO A 338 -23.26 -12.90 -4.02
N GLY A 339 -22.70 -13.87 -3.31
CA GLY A 339 -23.27 -14.44 -2.09
C GLY A 339 -22.97 -13.67 -0.82
N PHE A 340 -22.07 -12.70 -0.87
CA PHE A 340 -21.62 -11.96 0.29
C PHE A 340 -21.57 -10.45 0.05
N LYS A 341 -22.12 -9.72 1.01
CA LYS A 341 -21.93 -8.29 1.18
C LYS A 341 -21.80 -8.00 2.67
N MET A 342 -20.81 -7.20 3.06
CA MET A 342 -20.66 -6.79 4.44
C MET A 342 -21.84 -5.93 4.87
N ASN A 343 -22.57 -6.37 5.89
CA ASN A 343 -23.72 -5.63 6.36
C ASN A 343 -23.34 -4.54 7.38
N LEU A 344 -24.24 -3.60 7.61
CA LEU A 344 -24.01 -2.47 8.52
C LEU A 344 -23.66 -2.96 9.95
N GLN A 345 -24.27 -4.04 10.41
CA GLN A 345 -24.00 -4.58 11.75
C GLN A 345 -22.55 -5.06 11.89
N SER A 346 -22.01 -5.78 10.88
CA SER A 346 -20.61 -6.21 10.86
C SER A 346 -19.67 -5.03 10.73
N SER A 347 -19.99 -4.04 9.88
CA SER A 347 -19.19 -2.82 9.77
C SER A 347 -19.11 -2.05 11.10
N ILE A 348 -20.21 -1.96 11.83
CA ILE A 348 -20.25 -1.34 13.17
C ILE A 348 -19.43 -2.15 14.17
N LYS A 349 -19.52 -3.49 14.14
CA LYS A 349 -18.69 -4.36 15.01
C LYS A 349 -17.21 -4.10 14.78
N VAL A 350 -16.78 -4.02 13.53
CA VAL A 350 -15.38 -3.72 13.18
C VAL A 350 -14.98 -2.32 13.64
N ALA A 351 -15.78 -1.29 13.33
CA ALA A 351 -15.50 0.09 13.70
C ALA A 351 -15.37 0.30 15.23
N PHE A 352 -16.16 -0.40 16.03
CA PHE A 352 -16.08 -0.34 17.51
C PHE A 352 -15.02 -1.29 18.09
N GLY A 353 -14.76 -2.42 17.45
CA GLY A 353 -13.77 -3.38 17.90
C GLY A 353 -12.33 -2.93 17.68
N LEU A 354 -12.07 -2.20 16.59
CA LEU A 354 -10.73 -1.71 16.24
C LEU A 354 -10.09 -0.86 17.36
N PRO A 355 -10.71 0.20 17.89
CA PRO A 355 -10.11 0.97 18.98
C PRO A 355 -9.93 0.16 20.27
N MET A 356 -10.76 -0.89 20.50
CA MET A 356 -10.59 -1.76 21.67
C MET A 356 -9.32 -2.60 21.56
N ILE A 357 -9.08 -3.22 20.39
CA ILE A 357 -7.86 -4.03 20.20
C ILE A 357 -6.61 -3.14 20.18
N ASP A 358 -6.66 -1.96 19.55
CA ASP A 358 -5.53 -1.01 19.56
C ASP A 358 -5.15 -0.61 21.00
N VAL A 359 -6.12 -0.38 21.90
CA VAL A 359 -5.85 -0.08 23.30
C VAL A 359 -5.22 -1.27 24.02
N LEU A 360 -5.66 -2.50 23.77
CA LEU A 360 -5.07 -3.69 24.38
C LEU A 360 -3.63 -3.90 23.90
N GLU A 361 -3.36 -3.70 22.61
CA GLU A 361 -2.02 -3.77 22.04
C GLU A 361 -1.11 -2.66 22.58
N GLU A 362 -1.61 -1.42 22.74
CA GLU A 362 -0.88 -0.32 23.35
C GLU A 362 -0.54 -0.62 24.82
N LEU A 363 -1.47 -1.15 25.59
CA LEU A 363 -1.24 -1.54 26.98
C LEU A 363 -0.23 -2.68 27.07
N LEU A 364 -0.29 -3.67 26.15
CA LEU A 364 0.70 -4.75 26.09
C LEU A 364 2.11 -4.17 25.94
N ARG A 365 2.33 -3.28 24.97
CA ARG A 365 3.63 -2.64 24.70
C ARG A 365 4.11 -1.75 25.85
N LYS A 366 3.20 -1.15 26.63
CA LYS A 366 3.53 -0.37 27.84
C LYS A 366 3.82 -1.22 29.07
N ILE A 367 3.37 -2.48 29.12
CA ILE A 367 3.52 -3.39 30.26
C ILE A 367 4.64 -4.40 30.02
N ARG A 368 4.67 -5.07 28.85
CA ARG A 368 5.58 -6.18 28.53
C ARG A 368 7.06 -5.88 28.82
N PRO A 369 7.62 -4.69 28.48
CA PRO A 369 9.01 -4.38 28.79
C PRO A 369 9.32 -4.28 30.29
N TYR A 370 8.31 -4.19 31.14
CA TYR A 370 8.41 -3.94 32.58
C TYR A 370 7.77 -5.04 33.42
N GLU A 371 7.27 -6.11 32.83
CA GLU A 371 6.62 -7.20 33.54
C GLU A 371 7.60 -7.88 34.55
N LEU A 372 7.10 -8.17 35.74
CA LEU A 372 7.93 -8.84 36.77
C LEU A 372 8.06 -10.33 36.53
N LYS A 373 7.15 -10.93 35.79
CA LYS A 373 7.18 -12.33 35.39
C LYS A 373 7.16 -12.44 33.87
N PRO A 374 8.25 -12.87 33.23
CA PRO A 374 8.35 -12.98 31.79
C PRO A 374 7.20 -13.78 31.16
N GLY A 375 6.57 -13.23 30.10
CA GLY A 375 5.46 -13.82 29.38
C GLY A 375 4.09 -13.63 30.03
N SER A 376 4.00 -12.99 31.21
CA SER A 376 2.71 -12.71 31.84
C SER A 376 1.87 -11.71 31.08
N ALA A 377 2.50 -10.72 30.43
CA ALA A 377 1.84 -9.70 29.65
C ALA A 377 1.23 -10.29 28.36
N ASP A 378 1.98 -11.08 27.61
CA ASP A 378 1.49 -11.77 26.41
C ASP A 378 0.32 -12.71 26.72
N LYS A 379 0.41 -13.47 27.83
CA LYS A 379 -0.66 -14.35 28.28
C LYS A 379 -1.94 -13.56 28.63
N ALA A 380 -1.79 -12.50 29.39
CA ALA A 380 -2.92 -11.66 29.80
C ALA A 380 -3.54 -10.92 28.61
N PHE A 381 -2.74 -10.47 27.66
CA PHE A 381 -3.21 -9.87 26.42
C PHE A 381 -4.07 -10.85 25.62
N ASN A 382 -3.63 -12.09 25.44
CA ASN A 382 -4.40 -13.09 24.73
C ASN A 382 -5.74 -13.39 25.43
N GLU A 383 -5.72 -13.52 26.77
CA GLU A 383 -6.94 -13.71 27.58
C GLU A 383 -7.87 -12.49 27.47
N ALA A 384 -7.34 -11.28 27.52
CA ALA A 384 -8.08 -10.03 27.36
C ALA A 384 -8.71 -9.93 25.97
N LEU A 385 -7.95 -10.25 24.92
CA LEU A 385 -8.44 -10.30 23.55
C LEU A 385 -9.56 -11.31 23.39
N ASP A 386 -9.44 -12.52 23.98
CA ASP A 386 -10.47 -13.55 24.00
C ASP A 386 -11.79 -13.03 24.57
N GLN A 387 -11.77 -12.25 25.67
CA GLN A 387 -12.97 -11.66 26.25
C GLN A 387 -13.68 -10.71 25.29
N VAL A 388 -12.93 -9.86 24.58
CA VAL A 388 -13.49 -8.91 23.60
C VAL A 388 -14.08 -9.65 22.41
N ILE A 389 -13.31 -10.58 21.82
CA ILE A 389 -13.70 -11.33 20.62
C ILE A 389 -14.94 -12.21 20.90
N TYR A 390 -14.92 -12.98 22.00
CA TYR A 390 -16.04 -13.81 22.41
C TYR A 390 -17.30 -12.96 22.67
N GLY A 391 -17.15 -11.87 23.43
CA GLY A 391 -18.26 -10.95 23.69
C GLY A 391 -18.85 -10.37 22.41
N MET A 392 -18.01 -9.99 21.46
CA MET A 392 -18.43 -9.46 20.15
C MET A 392 -19.16 -10.51 19.31
N GLN A 393 -18.66 -11.73 19.30
CA GLN A 393 -19.23 -12.84 18.55
C GLN A 393 -20.63 -13.22 19.06
N GLU A 394 -20.76 -13.50 20.37
CA GLU A 394 -21.96 -14.06 20.95
C GLU A 394 -23.05 -13.00 21.22
N HIS A 395 -22.67 -11.80 21.64
CA HIS A 395 -23.59 -10.78 22.12
C HIS A 395 -23.43 -9.41 21.45
N GLY A 396 -22.72 -9.35 20.36
CA GLY A 396 -22.50 -8.12 19.56
C GLY A 396 -21.81 -7.01 20.37
N LEU A 397 -22.17 -5.74 20.13
CA LEU A 397 -21.52 -4.60 20.81
C LEU A 397 -21.72 -4.60 22.33
N HIS A 398 -22.86 -5.08 22.84
CA HIS A 398 -23.08 -5.15 24.28
C HIS A 398 -22.15 -6.17 24.95
N GLY A 399 -21.94 -7.32 24.30
CA GLY A 399 -20.97 -8.30 24.76
C GLY A 399 -19.55 -7.82 24.65
N ALA A 400 -19.21 -7.16 23.54
CA ALA A 400 -17.88 -6.53 23.36
C ALA A 400 -17.57 -5.50 24.45
N LYS A 401 -18.55 -4.68 24.85
CA LYS A 401 -18.41 -3.74 25.97
C LYS A 401 -18.01 -4.47 27.25
N LYS A 402 -18.79 -5.48 27.65
CA LYS A 402 -18.52 -6.26 28.86
C LYS A 402 -17.21 -7.03 28.77
N GLY A 403 -16.90 -7.56 27.58
CA GLY A 403 -15.63 -8.22 27.29
C GLY A 403 -14.46 -7.25 27.44
N PHE A 404 -14.57 -6.03 26.92
CA PHE A 404 -13.53 -5.02 27.02
C PHE A 404 -13.35 -4.49 28.44
N GLU A 405 -14.43 -4.33 29.23
CA GLU A 405 -14.33 -4.01 30.66
C GLU A 405 -13.50 -5.07 31.39
N LYS A 406 -13.80 -6.36 31.17
CA LYS A 406 -13.01 -7.48 31.74
C LYS A 406 -11.57 -7.51 31.23
N ALA A 407 -11.39 -7.22 29.93
CA ALA A 407 -10.07 -7.18 29.33
C ALA A 407 -9.17 -6.12 29.98
N ILE A 408 -9.70 -4.93 30.26
CA ILE A 408 -8.98 -3.88 30.99
C ILE A 408 -8.66 -4.34 32.44
N ASP A 409 -9.56 -5.03 33.11
CA ASP A 409 -9.31 -5.58 34.46
C ASP A 409 -8.20 -6.64 34.42
N ILE A 410 -8.18 -7.52 33.40
CA ILE A 410 -7.11 -8.52 33.19
C ILE A 410 -5.76 -7.81 32.98
N MET A 411 -5.70 -6.84 32.06
CA MET A 411 -4.47 -6.09 31.80
C MET A 411 -3.98 -5.34 33.06
N ASN A 412 -4.91 -4.83 33.87
CA ASN A 412 -4.58 -4.12 35.12
C ASN A 412 -4.07 -5.05 36.23
N SER A 413 -4.31 -6.36 36.12
CA SER A 413 -3.85 -7.36 37.10
C SER A 413 -2.38 -7.76 36.93
N ILE A 414 -1.72 -7.35 35.85
CA ILE A 414 -0.34 -7.74 35.56
C ILE A 414 0.61 -6.92 36.45
N PRO A 415 1.49 -7.58 37.24
CA PRO A 415 2.49 -6.87 38.02
C PRO A 415 3.63 -6.41 37.11
N TYR A 416 3.97 -5.12 37.18
CA TYR A 416 5.07 -4.51 36.42
C TYR A 416 5.80 -3.48 37.27
N ASP A 417 7.11 -3.23 36.94
CA ASP A 417 7.92 -2.17 37.52
C ASP A 417 8.36 -1.18 36.43
N ARG A 418 7.76 0.00 36.44
CA ARG A 418 8.04 1.09 35.49
C ARG A 418 8.77 2.28 36.14
N SER A 419 9.43 2.05 37.26
CA SER A 419 10.19 3.07 37.99
C SER A 419 11.35 3.66 37.16
N ASN A 420 11.95 2.85 36.27
CA ASN A 420 12.94 3.27 35.28
C ASN A 420 12.39 3.19 33.86
N ARG A 421 11.79 4.28 33.40
CA ARG A 421 11.16 4.34 32.08
C ARG A 421 12.18 4.22 30.93
N ARG A 422 11.91 3.31 30.00
CA ARG A 422 12.73 3.09 28.82
C ARG A 422 12.48 4.17 27.76
N PRO A 423 13.43 4.48 26.87
CA PRO A 423 13.16 5.36 25.73
C PRO A 423 12.15 4.73 24.79
N GLY A 424 11.24 5.56 24.27
CA GLY A 424 10.28 5.14 23.25
C GLY A 424 10.92 5.03 21.87
N VAL A 425 10.54 4.00 21.12
CA VAL A 425 10.80 3.86 19.68
C VAL A 425 9.47 3.75 18.96
N LEU A 426 9.22 4.66 18.03
CA LEU A 426 8.03 4.58 17.17
C LEU A 426 8.31 3.68 15.97
N ILE A 427 7.46 2.68 15.75
CA ILE A 427 7.44 1.84 14.56
C ILE A 427 6.28 2.30 13.68
N VAL A 428 6.58 2.67 12.45
CA VAL A 428 5.61 3.06 11.40
C VAL A 428 6.01 2.46 10.06
N GLY A 429 5.15 2.53 9.06
CA GLY A 429 5.46 2.09 7.71
C GLY A 429 4.29 1.40 7.04
N GLU A 430 4.57 0.41 6.21
CA GLU A 430 3.56 -0.39 5.54
C GLU A 430 2.82 -1.24 6.58
N TYR A 431 1.49 -1.25 6.48
CA TYR A 431 0.66 -1.73 7.59
C TYR A 431 0.82 -3.23 7.87
N LEU A 432 1.01 -4.10 6.86
CA LEU A 432 1.25 -5.51 7.11
C LEU A 432 2.59 -5.71 7.83
N LEU A 433 3.65 -5.01 7.39
CA LEU A 433 4.95 -5.08 8.05
C LEU A 433 4.89 -4.57 9.49
N ASN A 434 4.05 -3.58 9.78
CA ASN A 434 3.89 -3.13 11.16
C ASN A 434 3.28 -4.21 12.05
N PHE A 435 2.18 -4.83 11.62
CA PHE A 435 1.34 -5.67 12.49
C PHE A 435 1.57 -7.17 12.36
N HIS A 436 2.41 -7.62 11.43
CA HIS A 436 2.66 -9.05 11.17
C HIS A 436 4.07 -9.47 11.60
N PRO A 437 4.23 -10.10 12.78
CA PRO A 437 5.56 -10.42 13.32
C PRO A 437 6.38 -11.37 12.43
N GLY A 438 5.72 -12.28 11.71
CA GLY A 438 6.38 -13.12 10.71
C GLY A 438 6.95 -12.34 9.52
N ALA A 439 6.33 -11.22 9.13
CA ALA A 439 6.83 -10.37 8.05
C ALA A 439 7.98 -9.46 8.51
N ASN A 440 7.94 -8.95 9.73
CA ASN A 440 8.89 -7.98 10.25
C ASN A 440 10.01 -8.57 11.15
N HIS A 441 10.11 -9.90 11.28
CA HIS A 441 11.07 -10.60 12.13
C HIS A 441 10.92 -10.32 13.64
N ASP A 442 9.71 -10.13 14.14
CA ASP A 442 9.46 -9.83 15.56
C ASP A 442 10.23 -8.60 16.07
N ILE A 443 10.32 -7.55 15.24
CA ILE A 443 11.13 -6.36 15.53
C ILE A 443 10.76 -5.68 16.85
N GLU A 444 9.49 -5.74 17.26
CA GLU A 444 9.05 -5.23 18.55
C GLU A 444 9.80 -5.89 19.70
N LYS A 445 9.78 -7.23 19.76
CA LYS A 445 10.44 -7.98 20.81
C LYS A 445 11.95 -7.75 20.81
N TYR A 446 12.54 -7.66 19.61
CA TYR A 446 13.97 -7.36 19.50
C TYR A 446 14.33 -6.00 20.10
N LEU A 447 13.58 -4.96 19.84
CA LEU A 447 13.80 -3.62 20.41
C LEU A 447 13.51 -3.58 21.91
N GLU A 448 12.47 -4.27 22.39
CA GLU A 448 12.18 -4.39 23.82
C GLU A 448 13.31 -5.07 24.59
N GLN A 449 13.87 -6.16 24.04
CA GLN A 449 15.02 -6.86 24.62
C GLN A 449 16.27 -5.97 24.68
N ASN A 450 16.37 -4.99 23.76
CA ASN A 450 17.45 -4.01 23.74
C ASN A 450 17.18 -2.75 24.61
N GLY A 451 16.09 -2.75 25.38
CA GLY A 451 15.81 -1.75 26.41
C GLY A 451 14.95 -0.58 25.95
N PHE A 452 14.10 -0.77 24.96
CA PHE A 452 13.15 0.23 24.48
C PHE A 452 11.70 -0.09 24.89
N GLU A 453 10.86 0.94 24.91
CA GLU A 453 9.40 0.85 24.94
C GLU A 453 8.88 1.10 23.53
N ILE A 454 8.01 0.21 23.02
CA ILE A 454 7.53 0.32 21.66
C ILE A 454 6.29 1.22 21.61
N ILE A 455 6.29 2.12 20.63
CA ILE A 455 5.13 2.90 20.20
C ILE A 455 4.84 2.43 18.78
N GLU A 456 3.59 2.09 18.48
CA GLU A 456 3.21 1.60 17.18
C GLU A 456 2.00 2.37 16.65
N ALA A 457 1.94 2.52 15.32
CA ALA A 457 0.76 3.01 14.63
C ALA A 457 -0.44 2.10 14.91
N ARG A 458 -1.65 2.66 14.85
CA ARG A 458 -2.87 1.93 15.19
C ARG A 458 -3.58 1.41 13.94
N MET A 459 -4.13 0.21 14.02
CA MET A 459 -4.92 -0.38 12.94
C MET A 459 -6.19 0.45 12.65
N THR A 460 -6.79 1.04 13.68
CA THR A 460 -7.95 1.93 13.51
C THR A 460 -7.66 3.09 12.57
N ASP A 461 -6.48 3.74 12.70
CA ASP A 461 -6.12 4.89 11.88
C ASP A 461 -5.92 4.50 10.41
N VAL A 462 -5.36 3.32 10.13
CA VAL A 462 -5.22 2.77 8.77
C VAL A 462 -6.58 2.60 8.10
N ILE A 463 -7.54 2.03 8.80
CA ILE A 463 -8.90 1.79 8.27
C ILE A 463 -9.69 3.10 8.17
N GLN A 464 -9.69 3.93 9.22
CA GLN A 464 -10.41 5.19 9.26
C GLN A 464 -9.91 6.18 8.22
N LYS A 465 -8.60 6.19 7.93
CA LYS A 465 -7.97 7.09 6.95
C LYS A 465 -8.69 7.06 5.60
N THR A 466 -9.10 5.88 5.14
CA THR A 466 -9.78 5.75 3.84
C THR A 466 -11.06 6.59 3.79
N TYR A 467 -11.86 6.56 4.84
CA TYR A 467 -13.09 7.35 4.93
C TYR A 467 -12.79 8.84 5.15
N PHE A 468 -11.81 9.13 5.99
CA PHE A 468 -11.40 10.51 6.33
C PHE A 468 -10.85 11.26 5.11
N CYS A 469 -9.90 10.67 4.39
CA CYS A 469 -9.31 11.31 3.20
C CYS A 469 -10.36 11.54 2.11
N ARG A 470 -11.28 10.58 1.88
CA ARG A 470 -12.37 10.73 0.91
C ARG A 470 -13.34 11.85 1.30
N ASP A 471 -13.77 11.90 2.56
CA ASP A 471 -14.64 12.97 3.08
C ASP A 471 -13.97 14.34 2.96
N THR A 472 -12.69 14.44 3.32
CA THR A 472 -11.92 15.68 3.27
C THR A 472 -11.69 16.15 1.84
N GLN A 473 -11.29 15.27 0.93
CA GLN A 473 -11.13 15.59 -0.50
C GLN A 473 -12.44 16.09 -1.13
N ILE A 474 -13.57 15.45 -0.80
CA ILE A 474 -14.87 15.89 -1.31
C ILE A 474 -15.20 17.29 -0.83
N ARG A 475 -14.90 17.64 0.42
CA ARG A 475 -15.20 18.96 1.00
C ARG A 475 -14.24 20.05 0.53
N GLU A 476 -12.94 19.76 0.49
CA GLU A 476 -11.91 20.76 0.19
C GLU A 476 -11.77 21.05 -1.30
N PHE A 477 -11.95 20.02 -2.13
CA PHE A 477 -11.87 20.16 -3.58
C PHE A 477 -13.25 20.29 -4.25
N ASP A 478 -14.32 20.45 -3.47
CA ASP A 478 -15.72 20.54 -3.94
C ASP A 478 -16.08 19.47 -4.99
N LEU A 479 -15.66 18.23 -4.74
CA LEU A 479 -15.87 17.15 -5.70
C LEU A 479 -17.35 16.83 -5.84
N LYS A 480 -17.84 16.79 -7.08
CA LYS A 480 -19.23 16.42 -7.40
C LYS A 480 -19.40 14.91 -7.25
N LYS A 481 -19.79 14.47 -6.08
CA LYS A 481 -20.13 13.07 -5.76
C LYS A 481 -21.62 12.95 -5.40
N PRO A 482 -22.25 11.78 -5.62
CA PRO A 482 -23.61 11.52 -5.15
C PRO A 482 -23.75 11.82 -3.66
N LEU A 483 -24.91 12.37 -3.27
CA LEU A 483 -25.17 12.72 -1.87
C LEU A 483 -25.03 11.49 -0.94
N THR A 484 -25.43 10.31 -1.42
CA THR A 484 -25.30 9.05 -0.69
C THR A 484 -23.86 8.70 -0.33
N GLN A 485 -22.91 8.95 -1.25
CA GLN A 485 -21.48 8.74 -0.97
C GLN A 485 -20.94 9.78 0.00
N LYS A 486 -21.30 11.07 -0.19
CA LYS A 486 -20.90 12.16 0.72
C LYS A 486 -21.36 11.87 2.15
N THR A 487 -22.63 11.52 2.33
CA THR A 487 -23.19 11.21 3.64
C THR A 487 -22.60 9.94 4.26
N TRP A 488 -22.29 8.93 3.44
CA TRP A 488 -21.67 7.70 3.91
C TRP A 488 -20.26 7.92 4.51
N TYR A 489 -19.37 8.63 3.79
CA TYR A 489 -18.03 8.87 4.31
C TYR A 489 -18.06 9.73 5.59
N HIS A 490 -18.92 10.74 5.63
CA HIS A 490 -19.10 11.55 6.82
C HIS A 490 -19.62 10.73 8.01
N PHE A 491 -20.64 9.88 7.77
CA PHE A 491 -21.20 8.99 8.79
C PHE A 491 -20.16 8.00 9.31
N ALA A 492 -19.39 7.37 8.43
CA ALA A 492 -18.34 6.44 8.80
C ALA A 492 -17.30 7.11 9.73
N ASN A 493 -16.84 8.31 9.39
CA ASN A 493 -15.93 9.06 10.26
C ASN A 493 -16.53 9.33 11.64
N LYS A 494 -17.79 9.73 11.71
CA LYS A 494 -18.50 9.95 12.99
C LYS A 494 -18.68 8.67 13.78
N ALA A 495 -18.85 7.53 13.12
CA ALA A 495 -18.91 6.23 13.79
C ALA A 495 -17.58 5.87 14.46
N PHE A 496 -16.44 6.14 13.80
CA PHE A 496 -15.11 5.97 14.41
C PHE A 496 -14.88 6.94 15.58
N ASP A 497 -15.28 8.22 15.47
CA ASP A 497 -15.20 9.18 16.56
C ASP A 497 -15.97 8.67 17.79
N ALA A 498 -17.18 8.13 17.57
CA ALA A 498 -18.01 7.57 18.64
C ALA A 498 -17.38 6.29 19.23
N ALA A 499 -16.81 5.42 18.40
CA ALA A 499 -16.13 4.22 18.83
C ALA A 499 -14.91 4.52 19.71
N HIS A 500 -14.12 5.50 19.32
CA HIS A 500 -13.03 5.97 20.15
C HIS A 500 -13.49 6.55 21.49
N ALA A 501 -14.51 7.42 21.49
CA ALA A 501 -15.02 8.00 22.73
C ALA A 501 -15.57 6.91 23.69
N PHE A 502 -16.21 5.89 23.13
CA PHE A 502 -16.70 4.75 23.85
C PHE A 502 -15.56 3.93 24.49
N THR A 503 -14.51 3.64 23.70
CA THR A 503 -13.33 2.90 24.15
C THR A 503 -12.57 3.66 25.22
N ASP A 504 -12.31 4.97 25.03
CA ASP A 504 -11.65 5.84 26.01
C ASP A 504 -12.36 5.83 27.36
N HIS A 505 -13.71 5.85 27.35
CA HIS A 505 -14.49 5.86 28.60
C HIS A 505 -14.22 4.64 29.48
N ILE A 506 -13.94 3.50 28.87
CA ILE A 506 -13.63 2.26 29.59
C ILE A 506 -12.12 2.17 29.89
N ALA A 507 -11.29 2.42 28.88
CA ALA A 507 -9.83 2.25 28.95
C ALA A 507 -9.17 3.11 30.03
N LYS A 508 -9.71 4.29 30.35
CA LYS A 508 -9.20 5.18 31.41
C LYS A 508 -9.23 4.57 32.82
N ARG A 509 -9.82 3.37 33.00
CA ARG A 509 -9.69 2.61 34.25
C ARG A 509 -8.29 2.03 34.45
N HIS A 510 -7.52 1.88 33.37
CA HIS A 510 -6.14 1.41 33.43
C HIS A 510 -5.18 2.60 33.65
N PRO A 511 -4.25 2.55 34.63
CA PRO A 511 -3.38 3.68 34.97
C PRO A 511 -2.39 4.09 33.87
N LEU A 512 -2.01 3.14 32.98
CA LEU A 512 -1.12 3.42 31.85
C LEU A 512 -1.85 3.87 30.58
N TYR A 513 -3.21 3.92 30.62
CA TYR A 513 -3.94 4.38 29.47
C TYR A 513 -3.74 5.88 29.23
N GLU A 514 -3.38 6.21 28.01
CA GLU A 514 -3.30 7.58 27.51
C GLU A 514 -4.28 7.72 26.34
N ARG A 515 -5.01 8.85 26.30
CA ARG A 515 -5.92 9.09 25.17
C ARG A 515 -5.14 9.19 23.88
N ALA A 516 -5.47 8.34 22.93
CA ALA A 516 -4.88 8.34 21.61
C ALA A 516 -5.11 9.66 20.85
N CYS A 517 -4.14 10.11 20.07
CA CYS A 517 -4.34 11.18 19.09
C CYS A 517 -5.46 10.79 18.13
N ARG A 518 -6.32 11.73 17.79
CA ARG A 518 -7.36 11.50 16.80
C ARG A 518 -6.82 11.67 15.38
N LEU A 519 -7.29 10.85 14.47
CA LEU A 519 -6.85 10.88 13.09
C LEU A 519 -6.84 12.28 12.46
N PRO A 520 -7.87 13.15 12.64
CA PRO A 520 -7.82 14.51 12.11
C PRO A 520 -6.67 15.37 12.64
N GLU A 521 -6.29 15.18 13.92
CA GLU A 521 -5.17 15.88 14.54
C GLU A 521 -3.84 15.34 14.01
N LEU A 522 -3.72 14.01 13.92
CA LEU A 522 -2.57 13.31 13.41
C LEU A 522 -2.26 13.70 11.95
N VAL A 523 -3.29 13.67 11.11
CA VAL A 523 -3.17 13.98 9.67
C VAL A 523 -2.79 15.46 9.47
N LYS A 524 -3.32 16.36 10.29
CA LYS A 524 -2.95 17.77 10.26
C LYS A 524 -1.48 17.98 10.68
N ASP A 525 -0.94 17.15 11.56
CA ASP A 525 0.47 17.19 11.93
C ASP A 525 1.39 16.92 10.73
N SER A 526 0.92 16.25 9.67
CA SER A 526 1.68 15.99 8.44
C SER A 526 1.81 17.20 7.50
N ASP A 527 0.95 18.22 7.61
CA ASP A 527 0.86 19.35 6.68
C ASP A 527 2.19 20.09 6.40
N PRO A 528 3.13 20.21 7.33
CA PRO A 528 4.42 20.82 7.05
C PRO A 528 5.29 20.04 6.03
N ILE A 529 4.93 18.81 5.75
CA ILE A 529 5.67 17.89 4.86
C ILE A 529 4.82 17.49 3.66
N ILE A 530 3.59 17.01 3.92
CA ILE A 530 2.67 16.53 2.91
C ILE A 530 1.25 16.95 3.27
N HIS A 531 0.49 17.40 2.27
CA HIS A 531 -0.87 17.88 2.50
C HIS A 531 -1.78 16.75 3.04
N HIS A 532 -2.61 17.07 4.02
CA HIS A 532 -3.47 16.12 4.74
C HIS A 532 -4.52 15.38 3.87
N THR A 533 -4.73 15.82 2.63
CA THR A 533 -5.60 15.12 1.66
C THR A 533 -4.88 14.04 0.86
N PHE A 534 -3.57 13.84 1.06
CA PHE A 534 -2.81 12.82 0.33
C PHE A 534 -3.24 11.41 0.76
N ASP A 535 -3.74 10.61 -0.18
CA ASP A 535 -4.44 9.35 0.10
C ASP A 535 -3.72 8.07 -0.40
N ALA A 536 -2.57 8.17 -1.07
CA ALA A 536 -1.88 6.99 -1.56
C ALA A 536 -1.27 6.15 -0.42
N GLY A 537 -1.67 4.89 -0.31
CA GLY A 537 -1.20 3.93 0.71
C GLY A 537 -1.29 4.48 2.13
N GLU A 538 -0.22 4.37 2.91
CA GLU A 538 -0.10 4.91 4.27
C GLU A 538 0.02 6.45 4.31
N GLY A 539 0.25 7.06 3.16
CA GLY A 539 0.12 8.49 2.86
C GLY A 539 0.54 9.43 3.98
N VAL A 540 -0.45 10.11 4.53
CA VAL A 540 -0.27 11.10 5.61
C VAL A 540 0.05 10.47 6.97
N LEU A 541 -0.18 9.16 7.16
CA LEU A 541 -0.01 8.52 8.47
C LEU A 541 1.46 8.49 8.89
N ILE A 542 2.38 8.07 8.01
CA ILE A 542 3.81 7.94 8.36
C ILE A 542 4.40 9.28 8.82
N PRO A 543 4.36 10.38 8.04
CA PRO A 543 4.89 11.66 8.52
C PRO A 543 4.07 12.23 9.68
N GLY A 544 2.75 12.02 9.72
CA GLY A 544 1.90 12.46 10.81
C GLY A 544 2.28 11.85 12.15
N GLU A 545 2.44 10.53 12.21
CA GLU A 545 2.88 9.78 13.40
C GLU A 545 4.28 10.24 13.86
N ILE A 546 5.24 10.34 12.95
CA ILE A 546 6.59 10.78 13.27
C ILE A 546 6.57 12.19 13.87
N LEU A 547 5.88 13.13 13.22
CA LEU A 547 5.81 14.53 13.68
C LEU A 547 5.04 14.65 15.01
N HIS A 548 3.94 13.91 15.16
CA HIS A 548 3.16 13.89 16.39
C HIS A 548 3.98 13.43 17.58
N HIS A 549 4.69 12.31 17.44
CA HIS A 549 5.52 11.76 18.52
C HIS A 549 6.83 12.54 18.72
N ALA A 550 7.41 13.12 17.66
CA ALA A 550 8.57 14.00 17.79
C ALA A 550 8.26 15.25 18.61
N LYS A 551 7.08 15.86 18.43
CA LYS A 551 6.58 16.98 19.26
C LYS A 551 6.47 16.61 20.75
N ARG A 552 6.25 15.32 21.05
CA ARG A 552 6.13 14.80 22.42
C ARG A 552 7.43 14.23 22.98
N GLY A 553 8.55 14.45 22.29
CA GLY A 553 9.87 14.06 22.79
C GLY A 553 10.37 12.67 22.35
N CYS A 554 9.64 11.94 21.53
CA CYS A 554 10.18 10.73 20.88
C CYS A 554 11.29 11.12 19.90
N ARG A 555 12.41 10.37 19.93
CA ARG A 555 13.58 10.65 19.09
C ARG A 555 14.06 9.43 18.31
N ALA A 556 13.45 8.28 18.47
CA ALA A 556 13.77 7.07 17.73
C ALA A 556 12.58 6.63 16.90
N PHE A 557 12.79 6.47 15.60
CA PHE A 557 11.77 6.16 14.62
C PHE A 557 12.29 5.08 13.67
N VAL A 558 11.50 4.02 13.51
CA VAL A 558 11.77 2.94 12.55
C VAL A 558 10.64 2.91 11.53
N ILE A 559 10.99 3.00 10.24
CA ILE A 559 10.02 2.97 9.15
C ILE A 559 10.17 1.62 8.44
N LEU A 560 9.16 0.76 8.55
CA LEU A 560 9.14 -0.54 7.90
C LEU A 560 8.51 -0.40 6.50
N GLN A 561 9.27 -0.69 5.46
CA GLN A 561 8.78 -0.52 4.09
C GLN A 561 9.15 -1.72 3.22
N PRO A 562 8.20 -2.21 2.39
CA PRO A 562 8.55 -3.18 1.36
C PRO A 562 9.45 -2.54 0.30
N PHE A 563 10.44 -3.27 -0.19
CA PHE A 563 11.25 -2.80 -1.31
C PHE A 563 10.35 -2.44 -2.50
N GLY A 564 10.59 -1.28 -3.11
CA GLY A 564 9.81 -0.77 -4.25
C GLY A 564 8.37 -0.34 -3.92
N CYS A 565 7.98 -0.21 -2.64
CA CYS A 565 6.67 0.32 -2.26
C CYS A 565 6.58 1.81 -2.54
N LEU A 566 5.77 2.23 -3.54
CA LEU A 566 5.65 3.63 -3.94
C LEU A 566 5.24 4.55 -2.78
N PRO A 567 4.12 4.33 -2.05
CA PRO A 567 3.73 5.22 -0.97
C PRO A 567 4.81 5.36 0.10
N ASN A 568 5.38 4.24 0.57
CA ASN A 568 6.39 4.27 1.64
C ASN A 568 7.71 4.92 1.21
N HIS A 569 8.12 4.77 -0.06
CA HIS A 569 9.32 5.47 -0.56
C HIS A 569 9.10 6.98 -0.65
N VAL A 570 7.90 7.44 -1.02
CA VAL A 570 7.56 8.87 -1.10
C VAL A 570 7.42 9.47 0.30
N VAL A 571 6.53 8.92 1.14
CA VAL A 571 6.14 9.55 2.42
C VAL A 571 6.91 9.03 3.63
N GLY A 572 7.62 7.91 3.49
CA GLY A 572 8.53 7.38 4.52
C GLY A 572 9.95 7.85 4.25
N ARG A 573 10.65 7.19 3.32
CA ARG A 573 12.07 7.45 3.02
C ARG A 573 12.30 8.84 2.41
N GLY A 574 11.46 9.26 1.47
CA GLY A 574 11.63 10.51 0.73
C GLY A 574 11.56 11.76 1.60
N VAL A 575 10.84 11.70 2.73
CA VAL A 575 10.69 12.84 3.64
C VAL A 575 11.68 12.86 4.80
N VAL A 576 12.53 11.85 4.95
CA VAL A 576 13.49 11.73 6.08
C VAL A 576 14.39 12.95 6.21
N LYS A 577 14.88 13.49 5.09
CA LYS A 577 15.71 14.69 5.13
C LYS A 577 14.96 15.86 5.77
N ARG A 578 13.72 16.10 5.34
CA ARG A 578 12.88 17.19 5.87
C ARG A 578 12.54 16.99 7.35
N LEU A 579 12.25 15.75 7.76
CA LEU A 579 12.03 15.40 9.17
C LEU A 579 13.25 15.69 10.04
N LYS A 580 14.46 15.36 9.54
CA LYS A 580 15.72 15.65 10.24
C LYS A 580 16.07 17.16 10.28
N GLU A 581 15.67 17.93 9.30
CA GLU A 581 15.77 19.40 9.35
C GLU A 581 14.89 20.00 10.47
N MET A 582 13.69 19.42 10.66
CA MET A 582 12.75 19.85 11.73
C MET A 582 13.16 19.34 13.11
N TYR A 583 13.72 18.13 13.20
CA TYR A 583 14.15 17.46 14.44
C TYR A 583 15.55 16.88 14.24
N PRO A 584 16.62 17.70 14.35
CA PRO A 584 18.00 17.27 14.06
C PRO A 584 18.52 16.13 14.96
N ASP A 585 17.99 16.03 16.17
CA ASP A 585 18.31 14.99 17.16
C ASP A 585 17.53 13.67 16.93
N ALA A 586 16.57 13.64 16.01
CA ALA A 586 15.80 12.44 15.72
C ALA A 586 16.63 11.40 14.93
N GLN A 587 16.60 10.17 15.43
CA GLN A 587 17.15 9.00 14.76
C GLN A 587 16.03 8.33 13.95
N ILE A 588 16.05 8.50 12.62
CA ILE A 588 15.03 7.96 11.71
C ILE A 588 15.69 6.90 10.85
N LEU A 589 15.21 5.67 10.96
CA LEU A 589 15.75 4.49 10.30
C LEU A 589 14.71 3.86 9.37
N PRO A 590 14.74 4.13 8.04
CA PRO A 590 13.97 3.36 7.07
C PRO A 590 14.60 1.98 6.86
N LEU A 591 13.80 0.93 6.96
CA LEU A 591 14.19 -0.48 6.73
C LEU A 591 13.43 -1.02 5.53
N ASP A 592 14.17 -1.44 4.49
CA ASP A 592 13.60 -2.11 3.33
C ASP A 592 13.46 -3.61 3.61
N TYR A 593 12.26 -4.14 3.37
CA TYR A 593 11.94 -5.55 3.48
C TYR A 593 11.64 -6.13 2.12
N ASP A 594 12.26 -7.26 1.83
CA ASP A 594 11.95 -8.13 0.69
C ASP A 594 11.92 -9.59 1.16
N PRO A 595 11.44 -10.53 0.34
CA PRO A 595 11.34 -11.93 0.76
C PRO A 595 12.69 -12.60 1.06
N ASP A 596 13.80 -12.04 0.58
CA ASP A 596 15.15 -12.56 0.76
C ASP A 596 15.95 -11.83 1.85
N VAL A 597 15.36 -10.81 2.48
CA VAL A 597 16.03 -10.06 3.54
C VAL A 597 16.32 -10.96 4.75
N SER A 598 17.60 -11.06 5.09
CA SER A 598 18.00 -11.75 6.31
C SER A 598 17.83 -10.84 7.52
N PHE A 599 17.43 -11.43 8.66
CA PHE A 599 17.35 -10.67 9.91
C PHE A 599 18.68 -10.01 10.29
N ALA A 600 19.83 -10.63 9.98
CA ALA A 600 21.13 -10.06 10.24
C ALA A 600 21.34 -8.68 9.60
N ASN A 601 20.82 -8.45 8.39
CA ASN A 601 20.89 -7.12 7.76
C ASN A 601 20.01 -6.10 8.46
N VAL A 602 18.81 -6.49 8.87
CA VAL A 602 17.89 -5.66 9.67
C VAL A 602 18.51 -5.37 11.03
N GLU A 603 19.03 -6.41 11.69
CA GLU A 603 19.66 -6.33 13.01
C GLU A 603 20.84 -5.36 13.03
N ASN A 604 21.75 -5.45 12.07
CA ASN A 604 22.92 -4.54 11.98
C ASN A 604 22.49 -3.07 11.93
N ARG A 605 21.43 -2.76 11.19
CA ARG A 605 20.90 -1.40 11.08
C ARG A 605 20.20 -0.96 12.38
N LEU A 606 19.46 -1.87 13.03
CA LEU A 606 18.83 -1.61 14.33
C LEU A 606 19.89 -1.39 15.42
N GLN A 607 20.99 -2.15 15.43
CA GLN A 607 22.10 -1.95 16.36
C GLN A 607 22.71 -0.55 16.24
N MET A 608 22.84 0.00 15.03
CA MET A 608 23.29 1.38 14.86
C MET A 608 22.32 2.38 15.51
N LEU A 609 21.01 2.20 15.35
CA LEU A 609 20.00 3.03 16.03
C LEU A 609 20.13 2.93 17.55
N ILE A 610 20.24 1.71 18.06
CA ILE A 610 20.36 1.40 19.49
C ILE A 610 21.62 2.07 20.08
N MET A 611 22.76 1.94 19.41
CA MET A 611 24.02 2.57 19.84
C MET A 611 23.94 4.09 19.87
N ASN A 612 23.37 4.71 18.82
CA ASN A 612 23.18 6.16 18.77
C ASN A 612 22.28 6.67 19.89
N MET A 613 21.18 5.96 20.19
CA MET A 613 20.28 6.33 21.28
C MET A 613 20.90 6.17 22.66
N LYS A 614 21.77 5.16 22.88
CA LYS A 614 22.52 4.97 24.15
C LYS A 614 23.57 6.07 24.34
N SER A 615 24.34 6.40 23.32
CA SER A 615 25.35 7.43 23.35
C SER A 615 24.76 8.84 23.59
N SER A 616 23.64 9.16 23.01
CA SER A 616 22.92 10.42 23.24
C SER A 616 22.46 10.56 24.71
N LYS A 617 22.02 9.47 25.34
CA LYS A 617 21.67 9.47 26.78
C LYS A 617 22.89 9.68 27.70
N GLU A 618 24.04 9.11 27.36
CA GLU A 618 25.27 9.29 28.12
C GLU A 618 25.77 10.73 28.01
N THR A 619 25.72 11.32 26.83
CA THR A 619 26.08 12.71 26.57
C THR A 619 25.19 13.67 27.38
N ALA A 620 23.87 13.49 27.34
CA ALA A 620 22.91 14.29 28.10
C ALA A 620 23.11 14.16 29.63
N LYS A 621 23.42 12.96 30.14
CA LYS A 621 23.79 12.77 31.55
C LYS A 621 25.08 13.48 31.92
N THR A 622 26.07 13.47 31.05
CA THR A 622 27.37 14.11 31.27
C THR A 622 27.26 15.64 31.22
N GLU A 623 26.40 16.19 30.39
CA GLU A 623 26.07 17.61 30.34
C GLU A 623 25.33 18.07 31.59
N HIS A 624 24.33 17.31 32.07
CA HIS A 624 23.64 17.59 33.34
C HIS A 624 24.58 17.50 34.58
N MET A 625 25.49 16.53 34.57
CA MET A 625 26.50 16.44 35.65
C MET A 625 27.53 17.58 35.62
N LYS A 626 27.79 18.18 34.44
CA LYS A 626 28.66 19.38 34.33
C LYS A 626 27.96 20.67 34.76
N GLU A 627 26.62 20.73 34.68
CA GLU A 627 25.84 21.85 35.22
C GLU A 627 25.63 21.80 36.72
N GLU A 628 25.83 20.65 37.38
CA GLU A 628 25.73 20.43 38.83
C GLU A 628 27.06 20.52 39.58
N GLU A 629 28.22 20.73 38.93
CA GLU A 629 29.45 21.05 39.65
C GLU A 629 29.37 22.47 40.23
N PRO A 630 29.47 22.67 41.56
CA PRO A 630 29.41 24.00 42.18
C PRO A 630 30.62 24.81 41.78
N GLY A 631 30.42 25.71 40.85
CA GLY A 631 31.44 26.73 40.52
C GLY A 631 31.77 27.57 41.74
N VAL A 632 33.03 27.58 42.10
CA VAL A 632 33.64 28.45 43.11
C VAL A 632 33.31 29.90 42.78
N ASN A 633 32.76 30.61 43.76
CA ASN A 633 32.48 32.04 43.74
C ASN A 633 33.70 32.86 43.37
N GLU A 634 33.57 33.72 42.36
CA GLU A 634 34.21 35.02 42.38
C GLU A 634 33.31 36.11 41.77
N LEU A 635 33.26 37.20 42.49
CA LEU A 635 32.38 38.35 42.45
C LEU A 635 32.58 39.26 41.24
N GLN A 636 31.48 39.90 40.87
CA GLN A 636 31.33 41.25 40.32
C GLN A 636 31.09 41.43 38.81
N GLY A 637 29.91 42.01 38.55
CA GLY A 637 29.85 43.07 37.59
C GLY A 637 28.73 43.09 36.55
N LYS A 638 27.64 43.77 36.95
CA LYS A 638 26.74 44.60 36.08
C LYS A 638 25.79 43.93 35.07
N ARG A 639 24.52 44.12 35.42
CA ARG A 639 23.30 44.03 34.60
C ARG A 639 23.39 44.74 33.25
N ARG A 640 22.92 44.07 32.20
CA ARG A 640 22.10 44.72 31.18
C ARG A 640 21.04 43.71 30.68
N ARG A 641 19.76 44.06 30.90
CA ARG A 641 18.59 43.40 30.26
C ARG A 641 18.56 43.88 28.83
N THR A 642 18.47 42.94 27.86
CA THR A 642 17.91 43.20 26.55
C THR A 642 16.82 42.21 26.30
N HIS A 643 15.59 42.67 26.18
CA HIS A 643 14.46 41.94 25.64
C HIS A 643 14.70 41.72 24.15
N GLY A 644 14.97 40.46 23.74
CA GLY A 644 14.88 40.04 22.36
C GLY A 644 13.48 39.50 22.11
N LYS A 645 12.71 40.18 21.25
CA LYS A 645 11.48 39.62 20.67
C LYS A 645 11.84 38.45 19.78
N TYR A 646 11.19 37.32 19.98
CA TYR A 646 11.21 36.21 19.03
C TYR A 646 10.28 36.60 17.86
N GLU A 647 10.87 36.95 16.72
CA GLU A 647 10.18 36.94 15.44
C GLU A 647 9.99 35.51 14.96
N SER A 648 8.78 35.17 14.51
CA SER A 648 8.45 33.84 14.03
C SER A 648 9.23 33.54 12.73
N ALA A 649 9.71 32.32 12.59
CA ALA A 649 10.49 31.84 11.44
C ALA A 649 9.71 31.93 10.08
N ALA A 650 8.44 32.25 10.12
CA ALA A 650 7.59 32.40 8.94
C ALA A 650 7.86 33.68 8.12
N GLU A 651 8.48 34.70 8.72
CA GLU A 651 8.76 35.97 8.01
C GLU A 651 10.10 36.00 7.30
N LYS A 652 10.97 34.99 7.49
CA LYS A 652 12.35 35.01 6.97
C LYS A 652 12.57 34.21 5.69
N TYR A 653 11.61 33.37 5.30
CA TYR A 653 11.73 32.57 4.07
C TYR A 653 10.43 32.66 3.28
N GLY A 654 10.42 33.54 2.29
CA GLY A 654 9.35 33.59 1.30
C GLY A 654 9.17 32.24 0.63
N THR A 655 7.91 31.87 0.37
CA THR A 655 7.50 30.67 -0.37
C THR A 655 8.30 30.55 -1.66
N PRO A 656 8.93 29.40 -1.95
CA PRO A 656 9.61 29.21 -3.23
C PRO A 656 8.56 29.05 -4.33
N VAL A 657 8.55 30.04 -5.23
CA VAL A 657 7.86 29.95 -6.52
C VAL A 657 8.67 29.00 -7.39
N PHE A 658 8.10 27.85 -7.74
CA PHE A 658 8.65 27.00 -8.78
C PHE A 658 8.60 27.72 -10.13
N LYS A 659 9.75 27.96 -10.72
CA LYS A 659 9.90 28.27 -12.14
C LYS A 659 9.96 27.00 -12.94
#